data_e00a42e0353080ac76108dbcfa8ab530
#
_entry.id   e00a42e0353080ac76108dbcfa8ab530
#
_cell.length_a   1.000
_cell.length_b   1.000
_cell.length_c   1.000
_cell.angle_alpha   90.00
_cell.angle_beta   90.00
_cell.angle_gamma   90.00
#
_symmetry.space_group_name_H-M   'P 1'
#
loop_
_entity.id
_entity.type
_entity.pdbx_description
1 polymer ?
#
loop_
_entity_poly.entity_id
_entity_poly.type
_entity_poly.pdbx_seq_one_letter_code
_entity_poly.pdbx_strand_id
1 'polypeptide(L)'
;MKIIPTPEKYTCSDEALPLFGFSETKIYFEIDQALEFALSEINKKFSVQKGAERLVFSYSDDEFFKEKNAGEQGYILKRGNGEVSVLAQSTIGAMYGAMTLLQLFGSAPSEFLIYDRPKIRYRGNMNTLWAESGVWSYDFGDGRAAALKRLYNAFDYMARVKLNIVYADAFGFGLDRFSGYNGVMASLSEYARARGIKIMAGGYGMGYGQSASHHFSGKVFRNRYPYPDGELYDCIGTCLRDEEDTPIEKLQGRSYGTCLSNTALTDDKIAEIREYLEKTGTRALYMHNVDADEIHEPLWLARCERCRARYPSDSLYEKDGAAGAFADFYDRILDALLPEFPDLVICPVSPGYAYHVWTSDYSFEKCVSFWSSVMRFMRHKEGVLPMFRELFIQKGDKRLRFDMINEKIPTYSCAFFSGGDGFYTDKIYTPSAPYVKAMKGCELIVCANGGALQKTTQYANAEYLWNPDGSAFYDLKLLDNYEDMTAHYDALRRGEIRPEGIYGDGGLLDTSCKLVYGEKYGSRIADVFRLRGDKAECPVFTPCSVEIYTHMNTYNLLISWDDALALEKQRSLYERFSVCAKLTSVANEIFGEVLSDDNGELENREEIEFLHRLTEITARLCSIYADYMKLYIQLDSHFREGSEIPADATARCEKIIENVNETLQFFANDGYAPFDPFGGILVRREEVFEFAAYSAGQMIKSIRENERHPKERRPGKESNWW
;
A
#
# COMPACT_ATOMS: atom_id res chain seq x y z
N MET A 1 -2.86 -1.45 30.35
CA MET A 1 -2.08 -0.82 29.27
C MET A 1 -2.22 -1.67 28.02
N LYS A 2 -2.49 -1.08 26.86
CA LYS A 2 -2.59 -1.80 25.60
C LYS A 2 -1.29 -1.63 24.81
N ILE A 3 -0.80 -2.70 24.22
CA ILE A 3 0.44 -2.73 23.41
C ILE A 3 0.04 -2.98 21.95
N ILE A 4 0.64 -2.27 21.00
CA ILE A 4 0.43 -2.44 19.56
C ILE A 4 1.74 -2.89 18.89
N PRO A 5 1.75 -4.02 18.17
CA PRO A 5 0.69 -5.02 18.08
C PRO A 5 0.49 -5.76 19.41
N THR A 6 -0.76 -6.23 19.60
CA THR A 6 -1.13 -7.00 20.79
C THR A 6 -0.29 -8.29 20.87
N PRO A 7 0.43 -8.53 21.98
CA PRO A 7 1.24 -9.74 22.14
C PRO A 7 0.40 -11.02 22.16
N GLU A 8 1.01 -12.15 21.76
CA GLU A 8 0.35 -13.47 21.80
C GLU A 8 -0.06 -13.88 23.21
N LYS A 9 0.82 -13.67 24.20
CA LYS A 9 0.52 -13.90 25.62
C LYS A 9 1.09 -12.76 26.45
N TYR A 10 0.27 -12.22 27.33
CA TYR A 10 0.66 -11.18 28.26
C TYR A 10 0.05 -11.44 29.63
N THR A 11 0.91 -11.65 30.63
CA THR A 11 0.53 -11.72 32.04
C THR A 11 1.24 -10.64 32.82
N CYS A 12 0.56 -9.99 33.74
CA CYS A 12 1.13 -8.91 34.55
C CYS A 12 0.47 -8.82 35.92
N SER A 13 1.20 -8.15 36.85
CA SER A 13 0.65 -7.74 38.14
C SER A 13 -0.29 -6.54 37.97
N ASP A 14 -1.17 -6.35 38.95
CA ASP A 14 -2.08 -5.18 38.97
C ASP A 14 -1.34 -3.89 39.40
N GLU A 15 -0.23 -4.01 40.11
CA GLU A 15 0.59 -2.90 40.56
C GLU A 15 1.43 -2.35 39.40
N ALA A 16 1.31 -1.05 39.15
CA ALA A 16 2.13 -0.36 38.15
C ALA A 16 3.23 0.45 38.85
N LEU A 17 4.46 0.34 38.35
CA LEU A 17 5.61 1.10 38.82
C LEU A 17 6.22 1.96 37.71
N PRO A 18 6.86 3.10 38.08
CA PRO A 18 7.58 3.91 37.10
C PRO A 18 8.66 3.10 36.35
N LEU A 19 8.79 3.37 35.05
CA LEU A 19 9.82 2.79 34.21
C LEU A 19 10.39 3.86 33.28
N PHE A 20 11.34 4.64 33.78
CA PHE A 20 11.96 5.78 33.05
C PHE A 20 13.42 5.53 32.67
N GLY A 21 14.02 4.46 33.16
CA GLY A 21 15.42 4.16 32.88
C GLY A 21 15.93 2.90 33.57
N PHE A 22 17.20 2.62 33.32
CA PHE A 22 17.89 1.43 33.82
C PHE A 22 19.20 1.80 34.48
N SER A 23 19.65 1.02 35.48
CA SER A 23 20.95 1.20 36.13
C SER A 23 22.10 0.83 35.21
N GLU A 24 21.94 -0.20 34.40
CA GLU A 24 22.87 -0.68 33.39
C GLU A 24 22.13 -1.48 32.30
N THR A 25 22.75 -1.60 31.12
CA THR A 25 22.28 -2.51 30.05
C THR A 25 23.35 -3.58 29.80
N LYS A 26 22.97 -4.84 29.90
CA LYS A 26 23.82 -6.00 29.58
C LYS A 26 23.36 -6.70 28.31
N ILE A 27 24.31 -7.01 27.44
CA ILE A 27 24.04 -7.59 26.12
C ILE A 27 24.85 -8.87 25.99
N TYR A 28 24.14 -9.98 25.72
CA TYR A 28 24.71 -11.31 25.50
C TYR A 28 24.52 -11.79 24.06
N PHE A 29 24.26 -10.88 23.14
CA PHE A 29 24.25 -11.09 21.68
C PHE A 29 25.53 -10.52 21.06
N GLU A 30 25.91 -11.06 19.91
CA GLU A 30 26.75 -10.31 18.98
C GLU A 30 25.94 -9.13 18.44
N ILE A 31 26.50 -7.94 18.56
CA ILE A 31 25.80 -6.70 18.20
C ILE A 31 25.88 -6.54 16.68
N ASP A 32 24.75 -6.62 16.02
CA ASP A 32 24.56 -6.27 14.62
C ASP A 32 23.75 -4.97 14.46
N GLN A 33 23.52 -4.55 13.22
CA GLN A 33 22.82 -3.32 12.91
C GLN A 33 21.38 -3.27 13.47
N ALA A 34 20.68 -4.40 13.58
CA ALA A 34 19.33 -4.47 14.12
C ALA A 34 19.34 -4.22 15.64
N LEU A 35 20.28 -4.82 16.33
CA LEU A 35 20.44 -4.60 17.78
C LEU A 35 21.00 -3.21 18.08
N GLU A 36 21.92 -2.67 17.26
CA GLU A 36 22.35 -1.28 17.36
C GLU A 36 21.19 -0.29 17.23
N PHE A 37 20.31 -0.51 16.26
CA PHE A 37 19.08 0.30 16.12
C PHE A 37 18.21 0.20 17.38
N ALA A 38 17.96 -1.02 17.88
CA ALA A 38 17.16 -1.23 19.08
C ALA A 38 17.74 -0.51 20.30
N LEU A 39 19.05 -0.61 20.52
CA LEU A 39 19.74 0.07 21.62
C LEU A 39 19.71 1.59 21.47
N SER A 40 19.85 2.09 20.25
CA SER A 40 19.71 3.51 19.96
C SER A 40 18.33 4.04 20.35
N GLU A 41 17.27 3.31 19.99
CA GLU A 41 15.88 3.68 20.34
C GLU A 41 15.64 3.63 21.87
N ILE A 42 16.14 2.59 22.53
CA ILE A 42 16.10 2.49 24.01
C ILE A 42 16.80 3.69 24.64
N ASN A 43 18.01 4.01 24.21
CA ASN A 43 18.80 5.11 24.77
C ASN A 43 18.23 6.51 24.51
N LYS A 44 17.39 6.67 23.47
CA LYS A 44 16.67 7.94 23.24
C LYS A 44 15.56 8.16 24.26
N LYS A 45 14.95 7.09 24.77
CA LYS A 45 13.76 7.16 25.62
C LYS A 45 14.05 6.89 27.10
N PHE A 46 14.90 5.91 27.39
CA PHE A 46 15.25 5.51 28.74
C PHE A 46 16.57 6.13 29.19
N SER A 47 16.58 6.71 30.38
CA SER A 47 17.80 7.30 30.99
C SER A 47 18.58 6.28 31.81
N VAL A 48 19.87 6.55 32.05
CA VAL A 48 20.64 5.79 33.05
C VAL A 48 20.28 6.32 34.43
N GLN A 49 19.72 5.44 35.29
CA GLN A 49 19.25 5.80 36.64
C GLN A 49 19.86 4.90 37.70
N LYS A 50 20.62 5.52 38.61
CA LYS A 50 21.21 4.80 39.74
C LYS A 50 20.12 4.20 40.66
N GLY A 51 20.21 2.88 40.91
CA GLY A 51 19.25 2.18 41.77
C GLY A 51 17.99 1.68 41.01
N ALA A 52 17.88 1.96 39.72
CA ALA A 52 16.85 1.35 38.89
C ALA A 52 17.21 -0.14 38.56
N GLU A 53 16.26 -0.82 37.95
CA GLU A 53 16.43 -2.18 37.45
C GLU A 53 17.51 -2.24 36.34
N ARG A 54 18.02 -3.44 36.09
CA ARG A 54 18.92 -3.70 34.95
C ARG A 54 18.11 -4.03 33.70
N LEU A 55 18.60 -3.64 32.53
CA LEU A 55 18.10 -4.13 31.25
C LEU A 55 19.06 -5.20 30.72
N VAL A 56 18.52 -6.34 30.33
CA VAL A 56 19.32 -7.48 29.83
C VAL A 56 18.79 -7.95 28.49
N PHE A 57 19.66 -8.04 27.50
CA PHE A 57 19.42 -8.72 26.23
C PHE A 57 20.17 -10.03 26.21
N SER A 58 19.46 -11.15 26.06
CA SER A 58 20.08 -12.47 26.14
C SER A 58 19.46 -13.45 25.14
N TYR A 59 20.30 -14.35 24.65
CA TYR A 59 19.86 -15.54 23.94
C TYR A 59 19.05 -16.45 24.87
N SER A 60 18.04 -17.11 24.31
CA SER A 60 17.22 -18.09 25.00
C SER A 60 16.90 -19.29 24.11
N ASP A 61 16.94 -20.47 24.68
CA ASP A 61 16.56 -21.75 24.08
C ASP A 61 15.21 -22.29 24.60
N ASP A 62 14.37 -21.41 25.14
CA ASP A 62 13.01 -21.71 25.59
C ASP A 62 12.23 -22.47 24.49
N GLU A 63 11.41 -23.43 24.89
CA GLU A 63 10.57 -24.24 23.98
C GLU A 63 9.68 -23.39 23.08
N PHE A 64 9.28 -22.20 23.52
CA PHE A 64 8.53 -21.23 22.71
C PHE A 64 9.20 -20.92 21.37
N PHE A 65 10.52 -20.88 21.32
CA PHE A 65 11.27 -20.55 20.10
C PHE A 65 11.31 -21.67 19.07
N LYS A 66 10.86 -22.87 19.40
CA LYS A 66 10.71 -23.96 18.42
C LYS A 66 9.47 -23.85 17.57
N GLU A 67 8.54 -22.97 17.95
CA GLU A 67 7.32 -22.74 17.19
C GLU A 67 7.57 -21.90 15.94
N LYS A 68 6.69 -22.05 14.93
CA LYS A 68 6.79 -21.36 13.67
C LYS A 68 6.93 -19.83 13.87
N ASN A 69 7.86 -19.21 13.18
CA ASN A 69 8.19 -17.78 13.23
C ASN A 69 8.76 -17.27 14.57
N ALA A 70 8.77 -18.08 15.64
CA ALA A 70 9.27 -17.65 16.94
C ALA A 70 10.81 -17.55 16.98
N GLY A 71 11.52 -18.52 16.41
CA GLY A 71 12.99 -18.49 16.39
C GLY A 71 13.60 -17.31 15.65
N GLU A 72 12.97 -16.88 14.57
CA GLU A 72 13.46 -15.75 13.75
C GLU A 72 13.01 -14.38 14.28
N GLN A 73 11.76 -14.25 14.71
CA GLN A 73 11.12 -12.97 15.01
C GLN A 73 10.48 -12.91 16.40
N GLY A 74 10.41 -14.04 17.10
CA GLY A 74 9.81 -14.11 18.42
C GLY A 74 10.74 -13.58 19.51
N TYR A 75 10.12 -13.20 20.62
CA TYR A 75 10.81 -12.76 21.81
C TYR A 75 10.00 -13.08 23.07
N ILE A 76 10.72 -13.11 24.19
CA ILE A 76 10.14 -13.12 25.54
C ILE A 76 10.60 -11.82 26.21
N LEU A 77 9.67 -11.03 26.70
CA LEU A 77 9.96 -9.83 27.48
C LEU A 77 9.39 -10.00 28.87
N LYS A 78 10.24 -9.87 29.88
CA LYS A 78 9.84 -10.05 31.27
C LYS A 78 10.42 -8.98 32.17
N ARG A 79 9.70 -8.65 33.27
CA ARG A 79 10.12 -7.80 34.37
C ARG A 79 9.94 -8.54 35.69
N GLY A 80 10.93 -8.53 36.53
CA GLY A 80 10.90 -9.09 37.87
C GLY A 80 12.30 -9.21 38.47
N ASN A 81 12.39 -9.33 39.79
CA ASN A 81 13.65 -9.52 40.51
C ASN A 81 14.70 -8.41 40.22
N GLY A 82 14.27 -7.17 40.01
CA GLY A 82 15.16 -6.03 39.74
C GLY A 82 15.78 -6.02 38.34
N GLU A 83 15.14 -6.70 37.40
CA GLU A 83 15.60 -6.83 36.01
C GLU A 83 14.45 -6.78 35.02
N VAL A 84 14.69 -6.14 33.87
CA VAL A 84 13.89 -6.25 32.66
C VAL A 84 14.73 -7.02 31.64
N SER A 85 14.22 -8.16 31.17
CA SER A 85 14.95 -9.03 30.24
C SER A 85 14.23 -9.15 28.91
N VAL A 86 14.97 -8.95 27.82
CA VAL A 86 14.59 -9.24 26.43
C VAL A 86 15.32 -10.52 26.02
N LEU A 87 14.57 -11.60 25.84
CA LEU A 87 15.09 -12.92 25.47
C LEU A 87 14.67 -13.26 24.05
N ALA A 88 15.59 -13.72 23.20
CA ALA A 88 15.31 -14.06 21.81
C ALA A 88 16.33 -15.07 21.27
N GLN A 89 16.08 -15.63 20.09
CA GLN A 89 17.06 -16.45 19.35
C GLN A 89 17.74 -15.70 18.22
N SER A 90 17.29 -14.48 17.91
CA SER A 90 17.87 -13.61 16.90
C SER A 90 17.93 -12.16 17.37
N THR A 91 18.77 -11.38 16.75
CA THR A 91 18.84 -9.91 16.96
C THR A 91 17.57 -9.20 16.48
N ILE A 92 16.87 -9.73 15.47
CA ILE A 92 15.55 -9.23 15.04
C ILE A 92 14.50 -9.47 16.12
N GLY A 93 14.44 -10.66 16.70
CA GLY A 93 13.55 -10.94 17.83
C GLY A 93 13.86 -10.04 19.03
N ALA A 94 15.14 -9.85 19.36
CA ALA A 94 15.58 -8.95 20.41
C ALA A 94 15.20 -7.48 20.13
N MET A 95 15.32 -7.04 18.89
CA MET A 95 14.86 -5.71 18.44
C MET A 95 13.34 -5.56 18.65
N TYR A 96 12.54 -6.55 18.24
CA TYR A 96 11.09 -6.49 18.41
C TYR A 96 10.68 -6.48 19.89
N GLY A 97 11.40 -7.21 20.75
CA GLY A 97 11.22 -7.12 22.20
C GLY A 97 11.52 -5.74 22.75
N ALA A 98 12.59 -5.10 22.26
CA ALA A 98 12.93 -3.72 22.61
C ALA A 98 11.84 -2.72 22.16
N MET A 99 11.27 -2.90 20.94
CA MET A 99 10.17 -2.04 20.47
C MET A 99 8.92 -2.16 21.35
N THR A 100 8.65 -3.35 21.87
CA THR A 100 7.56 -3.55 22.84
C THR A 100 7.90 -2.87 24.18
N LEU A 101 9.13 -2.98 24.65
CA LEU A 101 9.59 -2.30 25.87
C LEU A 101 9.43 -0.78 25.78
N LEU A 102 9.68 -0.16 24.64
CA LEU A 102 9.49 1.27 24.42
C LEU A 102 8.05 1.75 24.69
N GLN A 103 7.06 0.91 24.43
CA GLN A 103 5.65 1.23 24.71
C GLN A 103 5.30 1.16 26.19
N LEU A 104 6.15 0.54 27.02
CA LEU A 104 6.01 0.44 28.48
C LEU A 104 6.70 1.59 29.22
N PHE A 105 7.28 2.54 28.49
CA PHE A 105 7.94 3.71 29.09
C PHE A 105 6.97 4.55 29.92
N GLY A 106 7.44 5.05 31.03
CA GLY A 106 6.68 5.92 31.95
C GLY A 106 6.01 5.14 33.08
N SER A 107 5.24 4.11 32.77
CA SER A 107 4.55 3.26 33.76
C SER A 107 4.35 1.88 33.19
N ALA A 108 4.80 0.87 33.92
CA ALA A 108 4.65 -0.53 33.57
C ALA A 108 4.28 -1.37 34.81
N PRO A 109 3.63 -2.54 34.66
CA PRO A 109 3.39 -3.45 35.76
C PRO A 109 4.68 -3.78 36.52
N SER A 110 4.61 -3.92 37.83
CA SER A 110 5.76 -4.27 38.67
C SER A 110 6.40 -5.60 38.28
N GLU A 111 5.57 -6.52 37.83
CA GLU A 111 5.98 -7.77 37.22
C GLU A 111 5.16 -8.02 35.95
N PHE A 112 5.82 -8.49 34.88
CA PHE A 112 5.14 -8.93 33.67
C PHE A 112 5.94 -10.01 32.92
N LEU A 113 5.20 -10.77 32.11
CA LEU A 113 5.75 -11.77 31.21
C LEU A 113 4.98 -11.76 29.90
N ILE A 114 5.69 -11.50 28.81
CA ILE A 114 5.19 -11.48 27.44
C ILE A 114 5.90 -12.56 26.64
N TYR A 115 5.12 -13.42 25.97
CA TYR A 115 5.58 -14.28 24.89
C TYR A 115 4.95 -13.76 23.60
N ASP A 116 5.78 -13.52 22.59
CA ASP A 116 5.28 -12.86 21.39
C ASP A 116 6.01 -13.26 20.12
N ARG A 117 5.23 -13.50 19.06
CA ARG A 117 5.69 -13.83 17.71
C ARG A 117 4.64 -13.46 16.66
N PRO A 118 5.03 -13.24 15.40
CA PRO A 118 4.05 -12.94 14.36
C PRO A 118 3.38 -14.20 13.82
N LYS A 119 2.10 -14.07 13.49
CA LYS A 119 1.38 -15.08 12.69
C LYS A 119 1.84 -15.04 11.23
N ILE A 120 1.94 -13.85 10.64
CA ILE A 120 2.39 -13.65 9.26
C ILE A 120 3.89 -13.33 9.29
N ARG A 121 4.70 -14.09 8.55
CA ARG A 121 6.16 -13.93 8.54
C ARG A 121 6.61 -12.60 7.96
N TYR A 122 6.07 -12.19 6.81
CA TYR A 122 6.36 -10.93 6.15
C TYR A 122 5.12 -10.06 6.11
N ARG A 123 5.19 -8.90 6.71
CA ARG A 123 4.08 -7.98 6.97
C ARG A 123 4.46 -6.58 6.55
N GLY A 124 3.65 -5.94 5.75
CA GLY A 124 4.02 -4.60 5.34
C GLY A 124 3.00 -3.85 4.51
N ASN A 125 3.52 -2.84 3.86
CA ASN A 125 2.74 -1.90 3.10
C ASN A 125 3.01 -2.05 1.60
N MET A 126 2.02 -1.75 0.81
CA MET A 126 2.08 -1.67 -0.63
C MET A 126 1.98 -0.20 -1.07
N ASN A 127 2.46 0.12 -2.26
CA ASN A 127 2.41 1.46 -2.88
C ASN A 127 3.29 2.52 -2.22
N THR A 128 4.49 2.19 -1.85
CA THR A 128 5.07 2.97 -0.80
C THR A 128 6.26 3.81 -1.12
N LEU A 129 7.15 3.36 -1.97
CA LEU A 129 8.39 4.10 -2.08
C LEU A 129 8.37 5.14 -3.19
N TRP A 130 7.58 4.89 -4.22
CA TRP A 130 7.67 5.65 -5.46
C TRP A 130 6.56 6.64 -5.65
N ALA A 131 5.33 6.15 -5.56
CA ALA A 131 4.17 6.99 -5.75
C ALA A 131 4.07 8.06 -4.67
N GLU A 132 4.51 7.72 -3.46
CA GLU A 132 4.34 8.57 -2.30
C GLU A 132 5.53 9.48 -2.00
N SER A 133 6.74 9.06 -2.34
CA SER A 133 7.93 9.88 -2.03
C SER A 133 8.32 10.85 -3.13
N GLY A 134 7.79 10.63 -4.34
CA GLY A 134 8.19 11.39 -5.50
C GLY A 134 9.67 11.26 -5.89
N VAL A 135 10.44 10.46 -5.17
CA VAL A 135 11.90 10.29 -5.37
C VAL A 135 12.24 9.89 -6.78
N TRP A 136 11.30 9.26 -7.47
CA TRP A 136 11.52 8.65 -8.77
C TRP A 136 11.03 9.45 -9.96
N SER A 137 10.14 10.39 -9.73
CA SER A 137 9.46 11.11 -10.81
C SER A 137 10.25 12.31 -11.29
N TYR A 138 11.24 12.78 -10.50
CA TYR A 138 11.87 14.08 -10.75
C TYR A 138 13.33 14.12 -10.32
N ASP A 139 14.09 14.99 -10.95
CA ASP A 139 15.41 15.38 -10.49
C ASP A 139 15.27 16.45 -9.40
N PHE A 140 15.30 16.01 -8.14
CA PHE A 140 14.92 16.85 -7.00
C PHE A 140 15.99 17.80 -6.50
N GLY A 141 17.21 17.71 -7.00
CA GLY A 141 18.29 18.48 -6.40
C GLY A 141 18.33 18.29 -4.86
N ASP A 142 18.21 19.38 -4.11
CA ASP A 142 18.22 19.36 -2.64
C ASP A 142 17.00 18.66 -2.02
N GLY A 143 15.89 18.57 -2.71
CA GLY A 143 14.67 17.88 -2.26
C GLY A 143 14.84 16.37 -2.11
N ARG A 144 15.76 15.75 -2.85
CA ARG A 144 16.04 14.31 -2.74
C ARG A 144 16.53 13.90 -1.34
N ALA A 145 17.41 14.68 -0.74
CA ALA A 145 17.92 14.39 0.60
C ALA A 145 16.80 14.40 1.65
N ALA A 146 15.87 15.34 1.56
CA ALA A 146 14.70 15.42 2.44
C ALA A 146 13.75 14.23 2.23
N ALA A 147 13.50 13.82 0.97
CA ALA A 147 12.68 12.66 0.66
C ALA A 147 13.31 11.35 1.19
N LEU A 148 14.61 11.16 1.03
CA LEU A 148 15.32 10.00 1.58
C LEU A 148 15.27 9.98 3.11
N LYS A 149 15.45 11.11 3.78
CA LYS A 149 15.31 11.21 5.24
C LYS A 149 13.93 10.77 5.71
N ARG A 150 12.87 11.13 5.00
CA ARG A 150 11.50 10.69 5.32
C ARG A 150 11.32 9.18 5.14
N LEU A 151 11.88 8.59 4.07
CA LEU A 151 11.87 7.14 3.87
C LEU A 151 12.62 6.40 5.00
N TYR A 152 13.78 6.90 5.41
CA TYR A 152 14.50 6.34 6.55
C TYR A 152 13.66 6.42 7.84
N ASN A 153 13.03 7.54 8.11
CA ASN A 153 12.10 7.67 9.25
C ASN A 153 10.92 6.69 9.14
N ALA A 154 10.39 6.47 7.92
CA ALA A 154 9.32 5.50 7.70
C ALA A 154 9.77 4.07 8.05
N PHE A 155 10.98 3.68 7.66
CA PHE A 155 11.54 2.38 8.01
C PHE A 155 11.77 2.24 9.52
N ASP A 156 12.20 3.30 10.21
CA ASP A 156 12.29 3.30 11.67
C ASP A 156 10.94 3.03 12.32
N TYR A 157 9.87 3.66 11.81
CA TYR A 157 8.51 3.41 12.29
C TYR A 157 8.01 2.01 11.96
N MET A 158 8.26 1.51 10.76
CA MET A 158 7.94 0.13 10.40
C MET A 158 8.59 -0.88 11.37
N ALA A 159 9.87 -0.67 11.69
CA ALA A 159 10.57 -1.51 12.66
C ALA A 159 9.94 -1.42 14.06
N ARG A 160 9.58 -0.21 14.52
CA ARG A 160 8.92 -0.01 15.83
C ARG A 160 7.61 -0.77 15.96
N VAL A 161 6.85 -0.88 14.88
CA VAL A 161 5.59 -1.63 14.84
C VAL A 161 5.74 -3.05 14.29
N LYS A 162 6.98 -3.52 14.09
CA LYS A 162 7.31 -4.87 13.66
C LYS A 162 6.81 -5.22 12.24
N LEU A 163 6.64 -4.24 11.36
CA LEU A 163 6.48 -4.46 9.92
C LEU A 163 7.85 -4.69 9.30
N ASN A 164 7.93 -5.62 8.34
CA ASN A 164 9.22 -6.12 7.85
C ASN A 164 9.31 -6.33 6.33
N ILE A 165 8.34 -5.85 5.58
CA ILE A 165 8.40 -5.82 4.14
C ILE A 165 7.75 -4.54 3.59
N VAL A 166 8.31 -4.00 2.53
CA VAL A 166 7.75 -2.86 1.81
C VAL A 166 7.80 -3.12 0.32
N TYR A 167 6.70 -2.86 -0.35
CA TYR A 167 6.64 -2.94 -1.80
C TYR A 167 7.15 -1.65 -2.42
N ALA A 168 8.16 -1.77 -3.27
CA ALA A 168 8.87 -0.62 -3.79
C ALA A 168 8.22 -0.04 -5.04
N ASP A 169 7.86 -0.88 -6.00
CA ASP A 169 7.45 -0.41 -7.32
C ASP A 169 6.69 -1.50 -8.09
N ALA A 170 5.75 -1.07 -8.92
CA ALA A 170 5.00 -1.93 -9.83
C ALA A 170 5.64 -2.02 -11.23
N PHE A 171 6.74 -1.30 -11.50
CA PHE A 171 7.20 -1.03 -12.86
C PHE A 171 8.50 -1.74 -13.24
N GLY A 172 8.84 -2.85 -12.58
CA GLY A 172 9.94 -3.71 -12.93
C GLY A 172 11.29 -3.32 -12.34
N PHE A 173 12.34 -3.88 -12.89
CA PHE A 173 13.72 -3.66 -12.44
C PHE A 173 14.34 -2.50 -13.19
N GLY A 174 13.78 -1.32 -13.07
CA GLY A 174 14.20 -0.15 -13.81
C GLY A 174 15.59 0.36 -13.41
N LEU A 175 16.63 -0.39 -13.74
CA LEU A 175 18.00 0.09 -13.63
C LEU A 175 18.12 1.38 -14.45
N ASP A 176 18.75 2.38 -13.85
CA ASP A 176 19.01 3.66 -14.50
C ASP A 176 17.79 4.50 -14.91
N ARG A 177 16.65 4.34 -14.24
CA ARG A 177 15.49 5.23 -14.44
C ARG A 177 15.82 6.70 -14.27
N PHE A 178 16.73 7.00 -13.37
CA PHE A 178 17.35 8.32 -13.21
C PHE A 178 18.79 8.16 -12.73
N SER A 179 19.56 9.20 -12.89
CA SER A 179 20.97 9.21 -12.44
C SER A 179 21.06 8.92 -10.94
N GLY A 180 21.80 7.88 -10.58
CA GLY A 180 22.02 7.45 -9.20
C GLY A 180 20.95 6.54 -8.61
N TYR A 181 19.98 6.06 -9.40
CA TYR A 181 18.91 5.14 -8.93
C TYR A 181 19.44 3.95 -8.13
N ASN A 182 20.41 3.23 -8.67
CA ASN A 182 20.97 2.04 -8.04
C ASN A 182 21.60 2.35 -6.67
N GLY A 183 22.32 3.48 -6.56
CA GLY A 183 22.90 3.93 -5.29
C GLY A 183 21.84 4.30 -4.24
N VAL A 184 20.77 4.95 -4.65
CA VAL A 184 19.64 5.25 -3.77
C VAL A 184 19.00 3.95 -3.28
N MET A 185 18.72 3.01 -4.18
CA MET A 185 18.14 1.72 -3.81
C MET A 185 19.04 0.91 -2.89
N ALA A 186 20.34 0.89 -3.15
CA ALA A 186 21.29 0.21 -2.28
C ALA A 186 21.29 0.78 -0.86
N SER A 187 21.31 2.12 -0.75
CA SER A 187 21.23 2.80 0.56
C SER A 187 19.93 2.52 1.29
N LEU A 188 18.80 2.53 0.57
CA LEU A 188 17.49 2.19 1.16
C LEU A 188 17.44 0.72 1.60
N SER A 189 17.96 -0.20 0.79
CA SER A 189 17.96 -1.63 1.11
C SER A 189 18.87 -1.96 2.29
N GLU A 190 20.02 -1.30 2.39
CA GLU A 190 20.91 -1.45 3.53
C GLU A 190 20.26 -0.93 4.82
N TYR A 191 19.68 0.26 4.76
CA TYR A 191 18.99 0.86 5.90
C TYR A 191 17.78 0.03 6.35
N ALA A 192 16.99 -0.47 5.40
CA ALA A 192 15.84 -1.34 5.66
C ALA A 192 16.29 -2.68 6.30
N ARG A 193 17.33 -3.30 5.75
CA ARG A 193 17.88 -4.57 6.27
C ARG A 193 18.37 -4.43 7.70
N ALA A 194 19.01 -3.31 8.05
CA ALA A 194 19.42 -2.98 9.42
C ALA A 194 18.25 -2.93 10.41
N ARG A 195 17.02 -2.95 9.93
CA ARG A 195 15.76 -2.95 10.69
C ARG A 195 14.92 -4.20 10.47
N GLY A 196 15.51 -5.22 9.88
CA GLY A 196 14.83 -6.47 9.55
C GLY A 196 13.79 -6.33 8.43
N ILE A 197 13.83 -5.25 7.65
CA ILE A 197 12.86 -4.96 6.59
C ILE A 197 13.44 -5.39 5.24
N LYS A 198 12.65 -6.11 4.45
CA LYS A 198 12.94 -6.40 3.05
C LYS A 198 12.24 -5.41 2.14
N ILE A 199 12.93 -4.92 1.12
CA ILE A 199 12.30 -4.19 0.02
C ILE A 199 11.93 -5.21 -1.05
N MET A 200 10.65 -5.22 -1.44
CA MET A 200 10.13 -6.04 -2.53
C MET A 200 10.02 -5.19 -3.78
N ALA A 201 10.80 -5.53 -4.78
CA ALA A 201 10.85 -4.84 -6.06
C ALA A 201 10.33 -5.72 -7.19
N GLY A 202 10.06 -5.13 -8.33
CA GLY A 202 9.58 -5.83 -9.52
C GLY A 202 8.29 -5.21 -10.05
N GLY A 203 7.46 -6.01 -10.66
CA GLY A 203 6.17 -5.58 -11.20
C GLY A 203 5.87 -6.16 -12.56
N TYR A 204 5.16 -5.39 -13.38
CA TYR A 204 4.68 -5.82 -14.69
C TYR A 204 5.80 -6.30 -15.62
N GLY A 205 5.57 -7.43 -16.27
CA GLY A 205 6.51 -8.01 -17.21
C GLY A 205 7.69 -8.75 -16.60
N MET A 206 7.76 -8.86 -15.29
CA MET A 206 8.86 -9.54 -14.60
C MET A 206 8.66 -11.05 -14.51
N GLY A 207 7.41 -11.51 -14.54
CA GLY A 207 7.07 -12.93 -14.61
C GLY A 207 7.05 -13.45 -16.05
N TYR A 208 6.03 -14.20 -16.36
CA TYR A 208 5.84 -14.87 -17.65
C TYR A 208 5.66 -13.92 -18.80
N GLY A 209 5.16 -12.82 -18.76
CA GLY A 209 4.86 -11.96 -19.91
C GLY A 209 5.53 -10.60 -19.84
N GLN A 210 5.06 -9.72 -20.69
CA GLN A 210 5.54 -8.35 -20.78
C GLN A 210 4.39 -7.40 -21.06
N SER A 211 4.54 -6.16 -20.61
CA SER A 211 3.65 -5.08 -20.97
C SER A 211 4.42 -3.98 -21.69
N ALA A 212 3.94 -3.61 -22.87
CA ALA A 212 4.56 -2.53 -23.64
C ALA A 212 4.39 -1.15 -23.01
N SER A 213 3.47 -0.98 -22.07
CA SER A 213 3.30 0.27 -21.32
C SER A 213 4.34 0.48 -20.24
N HIS A 214 5.09 -0.55 -19.87
CA HIS A 214 6.07 -0.54 -18.80
C HIS A 214 7.46 -0.90 -19.35
N HIS A 215 8.13 0.06 -19.88
CA HIS A 215 9.38 -0.08 -20.66
C HIS A 215 10.59 -0.37 -19.78
N PHE A 216 11.12 -1.58 -19.81
CA PHE A 216 12.33 -1.89 -19.08
C PHE A 216 13.55 -2.16 -19.94
N SER A 217 13.46 -2.97 -20.94
CA SER A 217 14.49 -2.97 -21.95
C SER A 217 13.86 -3.11 -23.34
N GLY A 218 14.36 -2.39 -24.31
CA GLY A 218 13.88 -2.46 -25.71
C GLY A 218 14.00 -3.87 -26.31
N LYS A 219 14.80 -4.76 -25.72
CA LYS A 219 14.98 -6.14 -26.14
C LYS A 219 13.78 -7.02 -25.85
N VAL A 220 13.01 -6.69 -24.81
CA VAL A 220 12.01 -7.57 -24.22
C VAL A 220 10.61 -7.31 -24.77
N PHE A 221 10.44 -6.22 -25.53
CA PHE A 221 9.16 -5.81 -26.12
C PHE A 221 8.64 -6.67 -27.25
N ARG A 222 9.55 -7.30 -27.95
CA ARG A 222 9.16 -8.10 -29.08
C ARG A 222 9.21 -9.54 -28.65
N ASN A 223 8.11 -10.20 -28.64
CA ASN A 223 8.01 -11.62 -28.38
C ASN A 223 8.82 -12.50 -29.36
N ARG A 224 9.72 -11.89 -30.09
CA ARG A 224 10.62 -12.50 -31.04
C ARG A 224 12.04 -12.45 -30.53
N TYR A 225 12.30 -13.23 -29.51
CA TYR A 225 13.64 -13.43 -29.02
C TYR A 225 14.24 -14.66 -29.74
N PRO A 226 15.42 -14.56 -30.31
CA PRO A 226 16.01 -15.71 -30.96
C PRO A 226 16.25 -16.84 -29.98
N TYR A 227 15.90 -18.04 -30.38
CA TYR A 227 16.33 -19.23 -29.67
C TYR A 227 17.87 -19.39 -29.77
N PRO A 228 18.50 -20.23 -28.91
CA PRO A 228 19.94 -20.46 -28.97
C PRO A 228 20.47 -20.96 -30.31
N ASP A 229 19.61 -21.55 -31.12
CA ASP A 229 19.91 -21.97 -32.49
C ASP A 229 19.72 -20.87 -33.55
N GLY A 230 19.35 -19.67 -33.13
CA GLY A 230 19.15 -18.53 -34.02
C GLY A 230 17.78 -18.40 -34.66
N GLU A 231 16.87 -19.37 -34.50
CA GLU A 231 15.54 -19.28 -35.02
C GLU A 231 14.65 -18.33 -34.19
N LEU A 232 13.79 -17.57 -34.84
CA LEU A 232 12.81 -16.71 -34.23
C LEU A 232 11.46 -17.41 -34.16
N TYR A 233 10.90 -17.51 -32.94
CA TYR A 233 9.58 -18.07 -32.72
C TYR A 233 8.62 -17.07 -32.11
N ASP A 234 7.39 -17.10 -32.61
CA ASP A 234 6.29 -16.39 -31.95
C ASP A 234 6.01 -17.04 -30.59
N CYS A 235 5.72 -16.22 -29.61
CA CYS A 235 5.48 -16.67 -28.25
C CYS A 235 4.07 -17.22 -28.05
N ILE A 236 3.90 -17.88 -26.91
CA ILE A 236 2.59 -18.16 -26.36
C ILE A 236 1.88 -16.83 -26.15
N GLY A 237 0.73 -16.65 -26.70
CA GLY A 237 0.08 -15.49 -26.25
C GLY A 237 -1.05 -14.91 -27.01
N THR A 238 -1.73 -14.11 -26.30
CA THR A 238 -2.74 -13.15 -26.69
C THR A 238 -2.23 -12.11 -27.64
N CYS A 239 -0.97 -12.18 -27.97
CA CYS A 239 -0.36 -11.10 -28.68
C CYS A 239 -0.85 -11.05 -30.08
N LEU A 240 -1.31 -9.92 -30.38
CA LEU A 240 -1.27 -9.45 -31.72
C LEU A 240 0.14 -9.74 -32.23
N ARG A 241 0.26 -10.62 -33.23
CA ARG A 241 1.52 -10.85 -33.92
C ARG A 241 1.98 -9.50 -34.41
N ASP A 242 3.03 -8.98 -33.79
CA ASP A 242 3.62 -7.78 -34.31
C ASP A 242 4.44 -8.11 -35.53
N GLU A 243 4.21 -7.34 -36.55
CA GLU A 243 5.14 -7.28 -37.66
C GLU A 243 6.48 -6.75 -37.10
N GLU A 244 7.60 -7.29 -37.55
CA GLU A 244 8.94 -7.01 -37.05
C GLU A 244 9.28 -5.53 -36.91
N ASP A 245 8.59 -4.69 -37.67
CA ASP A 245 8.84 -3.27 -37.79
C ASP A 245 7.81 -2.38 -37.10
N THR A 246 6.94 -2.93 -36.24
CA THR A 246 5.96 -2.10 -35.54
C THR A 246 6.70 -1.22 -34.51
N PRO A 247 6.64 0.11 -34.64
CA PRO A 247 7.26 1.01 -33.68
C PRO A 247 6.75 0.78 -32.25
N ILE A 248 7.65 0.87 -31.26
CA ILE A 248 7.33 0.67 -29.84
C ILE A 248 6.16 1.54 -29.38
N GLU A 249 6.05 2.76 -29.92
CA GLU A 249 4.95 3.68 -29.61
C GLU A 249 3.57 3.13 -30.00
N LYS A 250 3.49 2.27 -31.01
CA LYS A 250 2.25 1.61 -31.40
C LYS A 250 1.92 0.38 -30.55
N LEU A 251 2.89 -0.11 -29.78
CA LEU A 251 2.72 -1.25 -28.88
C LEU A 251 2.27 -0.80 -27.48
N GLN A 252 2.33 0.48 -27.20
CA GLN A 252 1.98 1.05 -25.91
C GLN A 252 0.58 0.63 -25.47
N GLY A 253 0.46 0.14 -24.23
CA GLY A 253 -0.81 -0.37 -23.69
C GLY A 253 -1.16 -1.80 -24.08
N ARG A 254 -0.29 -2.53 -24.78
CA ARG A 254 -0.48 -3.95 -25.12
C ARG A 254 0.35 -4.85 -24.22
N SER A 255 -0.15 -6.04 -23.97
CA SER A 255 0.50 -7.05 -23.14
C SER A 255 0.81 -8.30 -23.96
N TYR A 256 1.92 -8.95 -23.64
CA TYR A 256 2.45 -10.06 -24.43
C TYR A 256 2.85 -11.23 -23.53
N GLY A 257 2.46 -12.45 -23.90
CA GLY A 257 3.04 -13.66 -23.35
C GLY A 257 4.44 -13.92 -23.91
N THR A 258 5.29 -14.62 -23.19
CA THR A 258 6.62 -15.01 -23.63
C THR A 258 6.68 -16.52 -23.88
N CYS A 259 7.52 -16.95 -24.82
CA CYS A 259 7.70 -18.37 -25.07
C CYS A 259 8.47 -19.04 -23.94
N LEU A 260 7.80 -19.90 -23.17
CA LEU A 260 8.38 -20.62 -22.03
C LEU A 260 9.45 -21.63 -22.43
N SER A 261 9.53 -22.00 -23.70
CA SER A 261 10.60 -22.85 -24.25
C SER A 261 11.82 -22.05 -24.72
N ASN A 262 11.71 -20.71 -24.78
CA ASN A 262 12.85 -19.86 -25.12
C ASN A 262 13.74 -19.60 -23.91
N THR A 263 14.74 -20.45 -23.73
CA THR A 263 15.66 -20.35 -22.59
C THR A 263 16.56 -19.13 -22.65
N ALA A 264 16.89 -18.63 -23.84
CA ALA A 264 17.70 -17.42 -23.99
C ALA A 264 16.97 -16.19 -23.43
N LEU A 265 15.66 -16.08 -23.65
CA LEU A 265 14.87 -15.02 -23.06
C LEU A 265 14.82 -15.13 -21.52
N THR A 266 14.66 -16.35 -21.00
CA THR A 266 14.69 -16.56 -19.55
C THR A 266 16.04 -16.23 -18.96
N ASP A 267 17.15 -16.56 -19.63
CA ASP A 267 18.51 -16.26 -19.21
C ASP A 267 18.78 -14.74 -19.18
N ASP A 268 18.26 -14.00 -20.16
CA ASP A 268 18.31 -12.53 -20.16
C ASP A 268 17.55 -11.94 -18.95
N LYS A 269 16.36 -12.45 -18.68
CA LYS A 269 15.60 -12.04 -17.47
C LYS A 269 16.37 -12.34 -16.18
N ILE A 270 16.99 -13.51 -16.09
CA ILE A 270 17.83 -13.88 -14.95
C ILE A 270 19.01 -12.93 -14.80
N ALA A 271 19.68 -12.57 -15.90
CA ALA A 271 20.78 -11.63 -15.87
C ALA A 271 20.35 -10.24 -15.39
N GLU A 272 19.22 -9.73 -15.86
CA GLU A 272 18.67 -8.45 -15.40
C GLU A 272 18.30 -8.49 -13.91
N ILE A 273 17.64 -9.56 -13.45
CA ILE A 273 17.28 -9.72 -12.04
C ILE A 273 18.54 -9.81 -11.18
N ARG A 274 19.53 -10.60 -11.57
CA ARG A 274 20.82 -10.73 -10.85
C ARG A 274 21.50 -9.37 -10.70
N GLU A 275 21.66 -8.65 -11.79
CA GLU A 275 22.26 -7.31 -11.81
C GLU A 275 21.50 -6.35 -10.87
N TYR A 276 20.18 -6.41 -10.88
CA TYR A 276 19.34 -5.61 -9.99
C TYR A 276 19.58 -5.96 -8.52
N LEU A 277 19.56 -7.25 -8.17
CA LEU A 277 19.78 -7.71 -6.80
C LEU A 277 21.17 -7.36 -6.28
N GLU A 278 22.20 -7.48 -7.13
CA GLU A 278 23.58 -7.10 -6.81
C GLU A 278 23.71 -5.59 -6.55
N LYS A 279 23.18 -4.77 -7.46
CA LYS A 279 23.33 -3.32 -7.40
C LYS A 279 22.45 -2.65 -6.33
N THR A 280 21.30 -3.23 -6.02
CA THR A 280 20.34 -2.62 -5.10
C THR A 280 20.28 -3.26 -3.73
N GLY A 281 20.80 -4.46 -3.57
CA GLY A 281 20.72 -5.21 -2.30
C GLY A 281 19.33 -5.70 -1.93
N THR A 282 18.33 -5.59 -2.81
CA THR A 282 16.98 -6.09 -2.56
C THR A 282 16.95 -7.62 -2.47
N ARG A 283 16.03 -8.18 -1.68
CA ARG A 283 15.92 -9.63 -1.42
C ARG A 283 14.48 -10.12 -1.45
N ALA A 284 13.58 -9.38 -2.06
CA ALA A 284 12.23 -9.84 -2.34
C ALA A 284 11.80 -9.35 -3.73
N LEU A 285 11.11 -10.20 -4.49
CA LEU A 285 10.69 -9.91 -5.85
C LEU A 285 9.18 -10.05 -5.99
N TYR A 286 8.56 -9.04 -6.55
CA TYR A 286 7.18 -9.05 -7.01
C TYR A 286 7.17 -9.34 -8.51
N MET A 287 6.89 -10.59 -8.87
CA MET A 287 6.94 -11.03 -10.27
C MET A 287 5.54 -10.99 -10.87
N HIS A 288 5.15 -9.82 -11.31
CA HIS A 288 3.88 -9.64 -11.97
C HIS A 288 3.96 -10.14 -13.41
N ASN A 289 3.03 -11.00 -13.76
CA ASN A 289 2.83 -11.39 -15.15
C ASN A 289 2.21 -10.22 -15.93
N VAL A 290 1.71 -10.47 -17.12
CA VAL A 290 1.02 -9.42 -17.90
C VAL A 290 -0.36 -9.10 -17.33
N ASP A 291 -0.82 -7.89 -17.55
CA ASP A 291 -2.16 -7.41 -17.18
C ASP A 291 -3.25 -7.86 -18.18
N ALA A 292 -3.07 -9.01 -18.79
CA ALA A 292 -4.04 -9.56 -19.72
C ALA A 292 -4.37 -10.99 -19.33
N ASP A 293 -5.35 -11.57 -19.99
CA ASP A 293 -5.82 -12.94 -19.83
C ASP A 293 -4.66 -13.95 -19.92
N GLU A 294 -3.96 -14.14 -18.81
CA GLU A 294 -2.61 -14.64 -18.80
C GLU A 294 -2.49 -16.11 -19.14
N ILE A 295 -3.36 -16.94 -18.61
CA ILE A 295 -3.40 -18.34 -18.96
C ILE A 295 -4.82 -18.85 -18.86
N HIS A 296 -5.45 -18.87 -19.96
CA HIS A 296 -6.64 -19.66 -20.18
C HIS A 296 -6.39 -20.67 -21.28
N GLU A 297 -7.25 -21.66 -21.36
CA GLU A 297 -7.12 -22.76 -22.35
C GLU A 297 -6.85 -22.28 -23.75
N PRO A 298 -7.56 -21.29 -24.34
CA PRO A 298 -7.29 -20.81 -25.70
C PRO A 298 -5.85 -20.34 -25.92
N LEU A 299 -5.22 -19.67 -24.93
CA LEU A 299 -3.84 -19.21 -25.04
C LEU A 299 -2.85 -20.36 -25.02
N TRP A 300 -3.06 -21.30 -24.10
CA TRP A 300 -2.22 -22.49 -24.05
C TRP A 300 -2.33 -23.32 -25.32
N LEU A 301 -3.53 -23.45 -25.88
CA LEU A 301 -3.75 -24.13 -27.15
C LEU A 301 -3.07 -23.41 -28.33
N ALA A 302 -2.85 -22.12 -28.26
CA ALA A 302 -2.18 -21.33 -29.29
C ALA A 302 -0.65 -21.28 -29.17
N ARG A 303 -0.04 -22.01 -28.22
CA ARG A 303 1.41 -22.04 -28.02
C ARG A 303 2.18 -22.49 -29.28
N CYS A 304 3.41 -21.99 -29.42
CA CYS A 304 4.28 -22.28 -30.54
C CYS A 304 4.67 -23.78 -30.60
N GLU A 305 5.19 -24.21 -31.76
CA GLU A 305 5.59 -25.60 -31.98
C GLU A 305 6.63 -26.12 -31.00
N ARG A 306 7.61 -25.31 -30.61
CA ARG A 306 8.61 -25.68 -29.60
C ARG A 306 8.00 -25.90 -28.23
N CYS A 307 7.06 -25.06 -27.83
CA CYS A 307 6.32 -25.28 -26.58
C CYS A 307 5.45 -26.52 -26.67
N ARG A 308 4.83 -26.81 -27.81
CA ARG A 308 4.06 -28.07 -28.03
C ARG A 308 4.96 -29.30 -27.98
N ALA A 309 6.16 -29.23 -28.54
CA ALA A 309 7.11 -30.34 -28.49
C ALA A 309 7.64 -30.59 -27.08
N ARG A 310 7.91 -29.53 -26.32
CA ARG A 310 8.43 -29.65 -24.95
C ARG A 310 7.36 -29.97 -23.90
N TYR A 311 6.16 -29.39 -24.08
CA TYR A 311 5.00 -29.56 -23.21
C TYR A 311 3.81 -30.00 -24.08
N PRO A 312 3.70 -31.29 -24.40
CA PRO A 312 2.71 -31.79 -25.36
C PRO A 312 1.27 -31.76 -24.86
N SER A 313 1.04 -31.73 -23.56
CA SER A 313 -0.32 -31.72 -23.02
C SER A 313 -1.01 -30.37 -23.24
N ASP A 314 -2.25 -30.40 -23.66
CA ASP A 314 -3.13 -29.26 -23.78
C ASP A 314 -3.74 -28.85 -22.43
N SER A 315 -3.52 -29.63 -21.38
CA SER A 315 -4.01 -29.34 -20.01
C SER A 315 -3.25 -28.17 -19.37
N LEU A 316 -3.98 -27.33 -18.67
CA LEU A 316 -3.38 -26.29 -17.83
C LEU A 316 -2.71 -26.85 -16.57
N TYR A 317 -3.07 -28.06 -16.13
CA TYR A 317 -2.77 -28.58 -14.81
C TYR A 317 -1.74 -29.71 -14.77
N GLU A 318 -1.31 -30.21 -15.91
CA GLU A 318 -0.39 -31.33 -16.02
C GLU A 318 1.08 -30.90 -16.07
N LYS A 319 1.99 -31.84 -15.76
CA LYS A 319 3.42 -31.58 -15.72
C LYS A 319 4.00 -31.29 -17.10
N ASP A 320 3.48 -31.94 -18.11
CA ASP A 320 3.81 -31.73 -19.54
C ASP A 320 2.85 -30.75 -20.24
N GLY A 321 2.13 -29.98 -19.46
CA GLY A 321 1.24 -28.88 -19.82
C GLY A 321 1.69 -27.52 -19.29
N ALA A 322 0.75 -26.59 -19.19
CA ALA A 322 1.04 -25.20 -18.78
C ALA A 322 1.67 -25.11 -17.40
N ALA A 323 1.13 -25.81 -16.40
CA ALA A 323 1.66 -25.75 -15.04
C ALA A 323 3.11 -26.24 -14.94
N GLY A 324 3.47 -27.28 -15.69
CA GLY A 324 4.86 -27.74 -15.77
C GLY A 324 5.77 -26.74 -16.47
N ALA A 325 5.29 -26.08 -17.52
CA ALA A 325 6.06 -25.03 -18.21
C ALA A 325 6.37 -23.83 -17.29
N PHE A 326 5.40 -23.43 -16.47
CA PHE A 326 5.60 -22.39 -15.47
C PHE A 326 6.52 -22.83 -14.33
N ALA A 327 6.38 -24.04 -13.86
CA ALA A 327 7.28 -24.61 -12.85
C ALA A 327 8.73 -24.60 -13.35
N ASP A 328 8.98 -25.06 -14.58
CA ASP A 328 10.30 -25.01 -15.21
C ASP A 328 10.85 -23.59 -15.35
N PHE A 329 10.00 -22.62 -15.68
CA PHE A 329 10.39 -21.21 -15.79
C PHE A 329 10.87 -20.66 -14.44
N TYR A 330 10.07 -20.84 -13.38
CA TYR A 330 10.47 -20.37 -12.05
C TYR A 330 11.66 -21.16 -11.48
N ASP A 331 11.70 -22.47 -11.65
CA ASP A 331 12.83 -23.29 -11.22
C ASP A 331 14.14 -22.86 -11.88
N ARG A 332 14.12 -22.51 -13.19
CA ARG A 332 15.30 -21.99 -13.88
C ARG A 332 15.80 -20.69 -13.29
N ILE A 333 14.90 -19.78 -12.93
CA ILE A 333 15.25 -18.52 -12.25
C ILE A 333 15.86 -18.81 -10.89
N LEU A 334 15.26 -19.71 -10.11
CA LEU A 334 15.69 -20.03 -8.77
C LEU A 334 16.99 -20.84 -8.73
N ASP A 335 17.20 -21.79 -9.65
CA ASP A 335 18.48 -22.49 -9.82
C ASP A 335 19.64 -21.51 -10.01
N ALA A 336 19.38 -20.44 -10.76
CA ALA A 336 20.41 -19.45 -11.08
C ALA A 336 20.66 -18.43 -9.96
N LEU A 337 19.63 -18.09 -9.18
CA LEU A 337 19.71 -16.98 -8.20
C LEU A 337 19.88 -17.42 -6.76
N LEU A 338 19.30 -18.55 -6.32
CA LEU A 338 19.39 -18.99 -4.92
C LEU A 338 20.80 -19.28 -4.41
N PRO A 339 21.76 -19.80 -5.21
CA PRO A 339 23.14 -19.96 -4.76
C PRO A 339 23.82 -18.66 -4.34
N GLU A 340 23.44 -17.54 -4.96
CA GLU A 340 23.99 -16.22 -4.70
C GLU A 340 23.13 -15.44 -3.69
N PHE A 341 21.82 -15.68 -3.68
CA PHE A 341 20.84 -14.98 -2.86
C PHE A 341 19.94 -15.98 -2.10
N PRO A 342 20.46 -16.70 -1.10
CA PRO A 342 19.72 -17.78 -0.45
C PRO A 342 18.52 -17.33 0.37
N ASP A 343 18.43 -16.04 0.71
CA ASP A 343 17.32 -15.43 1.43
C ASP A 343 16.30 -14.74 0.51
N LEU A 344 16.38 -14.98 -0.81
CA LEU A 344 15.49 -14.40 -1.81
C LEU A 344 14.06 -14.92 -1.63
N VAL A 345 13.10 -14.00 -1.60
CA VAL A 345 11.66 -14.28 -1.60
C VAL A 345 11.08 -13.88 -2.93
N ILE A 346 10.36 -14.77 -3.59
CA ILE A 346 9.70 -14.51 -4.87
C ILE A 346 8.20 -14.60 -4.71
N CYS A 347 7.49 -13.56 -5.10
CA CYS A 347 6.04 -13.48 -5.11
C CYS A 347 5.53 -13.42 -6.56
N PRO A 348 5.33 -14.58 -7.22
CA PRO A 348 4.67 -14.59 -8.51
C PRO A 348 3.23 -14.16 -8.33
N VAL A 349 2.78 -13.16 -9.09
CA VAL A 349 1.38 -12.75 -9.04
C VAL A 349 0.55 -13.80 -9.73
N SER A 350 -0.50 -14.25 -9.06
CA SER A 350 -1.40 -15.25 -9.62
C SER A 350 -2.02 -14.72 -10.91
N PRO A 351 -2.25 -15.60 -11.90
CA PRO A 351 -2.87 -15.21 -13.17
C PRO A 351 -4.32 -14.73 -13.02
N GLY A 352 -4.77 -14.58 -11.83
CA GLY A 352 -6.10 -14.10 -11.54
C GLY A 352 -6.35 -12.61 -11.73
N TYR A 353 -5.42 -11.91 -12.34
CA TYR A 353 -5.63 -10.52 -12.71
C TYR A 353 -6.57 -10.37 -13.92
N ALA A 354 -6.79 -11.47 -14.64
CA ALA A 354 -7.73 -11.48 -15.73
C ALA A 354 -9.17 -11.25 -15.24
N TYR A 355 -9.89 -10.44 -15.95
CA TYR A 355 -11.28 -10.04 -15.71
C TYR A 355 -12.22 -11.20 -15.34
N HIS A 356 -11.90 -12.41 -15.75
CA HIS A 356 -12.75 -13.59 -15.59
C HIS A 356 -12.59 -14.29 -14.25
N VAL A 357 -11.42 -14.24 -13.63
CA VAL A 357 -11.18 -14.89 -12.34
C VAL A 357 -11.92 -14.18 -11.21
N TRP A 358 -12.23 -12.92 -11.39
CA TRP A 358 -12.85 -12.10 -10.38
C TRP A 358 -14.37 -12.11 -10.42
N THR A 359 -14.93 -12.61 -11.48
CA THR A 359 -16.38 -12.58 -11.72
C THR A 359 -17.10 -13.82 -11.22
N SER A 360 -16.40 -14.94 -10.98
CA SER A 360 -17.02 -16.17 -10.50
C SER A 360 -16.09 -17.02 -9.64
N ASP A 361 -16.68 -17.80 -8.73
CA ASP A 361 -15.93 -18.75 -7.89
C ASP A 361 -15.32 -19.88 -8.73
N TYR A 362 -15.93 -20.22 -9.85
CA TYR A 362 -15.41 -21.19 -10.79
C TYR A 362 -14.08 -20.75 -11.44
N SER A 363 -13.99 -19.51 -11.86
CA SER A 363 -12.75 -18.96 -12.42
C SER A 363 -11.66 -18.86 -11.37
N PHE A 364 -12.00 -18.53 -10.13
CA PHE A 364 -11.10 -18.51 -9.02
C PHE A 364 -10.57 -19.90 -8.68
N GLU A 365 -11.41 -20.92 -8.70
CA GLU A 365 -11.01 -22.31 -8.50
C GLU A 365 -10.00 -22.78 -9.54
N LYS A 366 -10.20 -22.42 -10.81
CA LYS A 366 -9.24 -22.71 -11.88
C LYS A 366 -7.88 -22.08 -11.61
N CYS A 367 -7.84 -20.82 -11.17
CA CYS A 367 -6.61 -20.13 -10.81
C CYS A 367 -5.87 -20.82 -9.66
N VAL A 368 -6.59 -21.14 -8.58
CA VAL A 368 -6.01 -21.84 -7.42
C VAL A 368 -5.51 -23.22 -7.83
N SER A 369 -6.25 -23.96 -8.65
CA SER A 369 -5.86 -25.28 -9.14
C SER A 369 -4.64 -25.23 -10.06
N PHE A 370 -4.52 -24.19 -10.88
CA PHE A 370 -3.33 -23.94 -11.70
C PHE A 370 -2.10 -23.71 -10.81
N TRP A 371 -2.15 -22.78 -9.89
CA TRP A 371 -1.03 -22.49 -8.99
C TRP A 371 -0.68 -23.65 -8.07
N SER A 372 -1.68 -24.40 -7.61
CA SER A 372 -1.45 -25.66 -6.89
C SER A 372 -0.65 -26.66 -7.73
N SER A 373 -0.96 -26.75 -9.02
CA SER A 373 -0.23 -27.61 -9.94
C SER A 373 1.19 -27.11 -10.22
N VAL A 374 1.36 -25.81 -10.44
CA VAL A 374 2.70 -25.19 -10.60
C VAL A 374 3.57 -25.51 -9.39
N MET A 375 3.08 -25.17 -8.18
CA MET A 375 3.81 -25.42 -6.92
C MET A 375 4.12 -26.91 -6.71
N ARG A 376 3.24 -27.81 -7.13
CA ARG A 376 3.47 -29.26 -7.03
C ARG A 376 4.64 -29.70 -7.92
N PHE A 377 4.82 -29.11 -9.08
CA PHE A 377 5.85 -29.49 -10.04
C PHE A 377 7.18 -28.75 -9.81
N MET A 378 7.17 -27.62 -9.13
CA MET A 378 8.39 -26.89 -8.78
C MET A 378 9.29 -27.70 -7.84
N ARG A 379 10.59 -27.60 -8.07
CA ARG A 379 11.65 -28.12 -7.20
C ARG A 379 11.93 -27.20 -6.00
N HIS A 380 11.97 -25.92 -6.28
CA HIS A 380 12.21 -24.87 -5.28
C HIS A 380 10.88 -24.28 -4.82
N LYS A 381 10.46 -24.65 -3.62
CA LYS A 381 9.18 -24.19 -3.03
C LYS A 381 9.38 -23.18 -1.91
N GLU A 382 10.51 -23.28 -1.21
CA GLU A 382 10.85 -22.36 -0.13
C GLU A 382 11.14 -20.98 -0.70
N GLY A 383 10.54 -19.96 -0.12
CA GLY A 383 10.67 -18.57 -0.59
C GLY A 383 9.85 -18.22 -1.83
N VAL A 384 9.08 -19.17 -2.38
CA VAL A 384 8.14 -18.88 -3.47
C VAL A 384 6.72 -18.78 -2.92
N LEU A 385 6.14 -17.60 -3.00
CA LEU A 385 4.85 -17.27 -2.40
C LEU A 385 3.90 -16.74 -3.47
N PRO A 386 3.14 -17.59 -4.16
CA PRO A 386 2.16 -17.14 -5.14
C PRO A 386 1.25 -16.08 -4.53
N MET A 387 1.15 -14.92 -5.18
CA MET A 387 0.44 -13.78 -4.63
C MET A 387 -0.97 -13.70 -5.17
N PHE A 388 -1.93 -13.77 -4.26
CA PHE A 388 -3.33 -13.55 -4.55
C PHE A 388 -3.69 -12.11 -4.24
N ARG A 389 -3.95 -11.34 -5.30
CA ARG A 389 -4.40 -9.95 -5.19
C ARG A 389 -5.93 -9.90 -5.07
N GLU A 390 -6.43 -8.87 -4.42
CA GLU A 390 -7.84 -8.47 -4.48
C GLU A 390 -8.88 -9.56 -4.15
N LEU A 391 -8.47 -10.56 -3.35
CA LEU A 391 -9.37 -11.60 -2.85
C LEU A 391 -10.68 -11.05 -2.24
N PHE A 392 -10.67 -9.77 -1.85
CA PHE A 392 -11.64 -9.16 -0.98
C PHE A 392 -12.62 -8.22 -1.68
N ILE A 393 -12.28 -7.76 -2.88
CA ILE A 393 -13.00 -6.68 -3.57
C ILE A 393 -14.24 -7.20 -4.29
N GLN A 394 -14.34 -8.52 -4.54
CA GLN A 394 -15.27 -9.01 -5.53
C GLN A 394 -16.46 -9.79 -5.02
N LYS A 395 -17.49 -9.86 -5.86
CA LYS A 395 -18.69 -10.68 -5.69
C LYS A 395 -18.30 -12.17 -5.62
N GLY A 396 -18.93 -12.91 -4.75
CA GLY A 396 -18.74 -14.34 -4.58
C GLY A 396 -18.52 -14.73 -3.13
N ASP A 397 -18.48 -16.03 -2.87
CA ASP A 397 -18.26 -16.59 -1.56
C ASP A 397 -16.79 -16.52 -1.16
N LYS A 398 -16.44 -15.49 -0.40
CA LYS A 398 -15.05 -15.24 0.04
C LYS A 398 -14.50 -16.38 0.90
N ARG A 399 -15.32 -17.05 1.68
CA ARG A 399 -14.89 -18.20 2.49
C ARG A 399 -14.47 -19.36 1.61
N LEU A 400 -15.28 -19.68 0.63
CA LEU A 400 -14.95 -20.72 -0.34
C LEU A 400 -13.58 -20.45 -0.99
N ARG A 401 -13.26 -19.21 -1.28
CA ARG A 401 -11.96 -18.80 -1.83
C ARG A 401 -10.81 -19.03 -0.87
N PHE A 402 -10.95 -18.67 0.42
CA PHE A 402 -9.93 -18.95 1.42
C PHE A 402 -9.76 -20.45 1.65
N ASP A 403 -10.87 -21.18 1.75
CA ASP A 403 -10.83 -22.62 1.95
C ASP A 403 -10.13 -23.31 0.77
N MET A 404 -10.42 -22.91 -0.47
CA MET A 404 -9.74 -23.41 -1.66
C MET A 404 -8.24 -23.18 -1.65
N ILE A 405 -7.79 -21.96 -1.29
CA ILE A 405 -6.36 -21.65 -1.19
C ILE A 405 -5.72 -22.46 -0.08
N ASN A 406 -6.29 -22.43 1.13
CA ASN A 406 -5.74 -23.11 2.30
C ASN A 406 -5.63 -24.64 2.10
N GLU A 407 -6.55 -25.21 1.33
CA GLU A 407 -6.57 -26.65 1.01
C GLU A 407 -5.52 -27.03 -0.03
N LYS A 408 -5.37 -26.20 -1.07
CA LYS A 408 -4.61 -26.57 -2.27
C LYS A 408 -3.20 -25.98 -2.30
N ILE A 409 -2.94 -24.87 -1.58
CA ILE A 409 -1.65 -24.15 -1.64
C ILE A 409 -1.09 -24.01 -0.21
N PRO A 410 0.01 -24.72 0.10
CA PRO A 410 0.52 -24.77 1.46
C PRO A 410 1.11 -23.45 1.94
N THR A 411 1.71 -22.66 1.04
CA THR A 411 2.31 -21.36 1.35
C THR A 411 2.00 -20.35 0.23
N TYR A 412 1.58 -19.16 0.60
CA TYR A 412 1.22 -18.11 -0.36
C TYR A 412 1.37 -16.71 0.21
N SER A 413 1.22 -15.72 -0.63
CA SER A 413 1.16 -14.32 -0.25
C SER A 413 -0.15 -13.68 -0.67
N CYS A 414 -0.44 -12.53 -0.08
CA CYS A 414 -1.61 -11.75 -0.41
C CYS A 414 -1.28 -10.26 -0.48
N ALA A 415 -1.89 -9.58 -1.43
CA ALA A 415 -1.91 -8.13 -1.48
C ALA A 415 -3.34 -7.63 -1.33
N PHE A 416 -3.56 -6.81 -0.32
CA PHE A 416 -4.84 -6.18 -0.07
C PHE A 416 -4.89 -4.83 -0.77
N PHE A 417 -5.48 -4.80 -1.95
CA PHE A 417 -5.87 -3.57 -2.62
C PHE A 417 -7.27 -3.16 -2.15
N SER A 418 -7.40 -2.75 -0.93
CA SER A 418 -8.65 -2.15 -0.49
C SER A 418 -8.70 -0.72 -0.97
N GLY A 419 -9.26 -0.54 -2.12
CA GLY A 419 -9.56 0.70 -2.78
C GLY A 419 -8.66 1.84 -2.34
N GLY A 420 -7.61 2.14 -3.07
CA GLY A 420 -6.53 3.05 -2.80
C GLY A 420 -6.91 4.44 -2.32
N ASP A 421 -7.62 4.48 -1.24
CA ASP A 421 -8.37 5.63 -0.79
C ASP A 421 -7.53 6.54 0.09
N GLY A 422 -6.34 6.78 -0.38
CA GLY A 422 -5.61 7.93 0.07
C GLY A 422 -5.06 7.85 1.49
N PHE A 423 -4.27 8.79 1.77
CA PHE A 423 -3.68 9.09 3.06
C PHE A 423 -4.76 9.29 4.14
N TYR A 424 -4.55 8.74 5.32
CA TYR A 424 -5.29 9.08 6.53
C TYR A 424 -6.83 8.92 6.46
N THR A 425 -7.30 7.85 5.84
CA THR A 425 -8.74 7.56 5.81
C THR A 425 -9.12 6.64 6.95
N ASP A 426 -10.35 6.74 7.42
CA ASP A 426 -10.91 5.81 8.40
C ASP A 426 -10.97 4.36 7.89
N LYS A 427 -10.94 4.16 6.58
CA LYS A 427 -10.87 2.85 5.93
C LYS A 427 -9.58 2.09 6.21
N ILE A 428 -8.51 2.78 6.60
CA ILE A 428 -7.25 2.19 7.02
C ILE A 428 -7.42 1.15 8.12
N TYR A 429 -8.36 1.39 9.01
CA TYR A 429 -8.61 0.54 10.16
C TYR A 429 -9.56 -0.61 9.87
N THR A 430 -10.05 -0.75 8.65
CA THR A 430 -11.15 -1.67 8.36
C THR A 430 -10.80 -2.91 7.52
N PRO A 431 -9.78 -2.92 6.63
CA PRO A 431 -9.86 -3.89 5.53
C PRO A 431 -9.27 -5.27 5.80
N SER A 432 -8.21 -5.35 6.58
CA SER A 432 -7.40 -6.57 6.57
C SER A 432 -7.72 -7.53 7.71
N ALA A 433 -8.07 -7.02 8.87
CA ALA A 433 -8.24 -7.82 10.09
C ALA A 433 -9.17 -9.03 9.93
N PRO A 434 -10.35 -8.87 9.32
CA PRO A 434 -11.31 -9.97 9.24
C PRO A 434 -10.78 -11.19 8.49
N TYR A 435 -9.92 -10.97 7.52
CA TYR A 435 -9.50 -12.02 6.60
C TYR A 435 -8.19 -12.68 6.98
N VAL A 436 -7.31 -11.97 7.69
CA VAL A 436 -6.01 -12.52 8.09
C VAL A 436 -6.17 -13.76 8.97
N LYS A 437 -7.19 -13.81 9.81
CA LYS A 437 -7.53 -14.98 10.63
C LYS A 437 -7.84 -16.22 9.78
N ALA A 438 -8.53 -16.03 8.65
CA ALA A 438 -8.90 -17.14 7.76
C ALA A 438 -7.72 -17.66 6.92
N MET A 439 -6.63 -16.92 6.84
CA MET A 439 -5.45 -17.26 6.01
C MET A 439 -4.49 -18.18 6.75
N LYS A 440 -4.58 -19.50 6.55
CA LYS A 440 -3.78 -20.48 7.29
C LYS A 440 -2.35 -20.64 6.76
N GLY A 441 -2.17 -20.59 5.44
CA GLY A 441 -0.88 -20.76 4.76
C GLY A 441 -0.22 -19.47 4.31
N CYS A 442 -0.76 -18.32 4.66
CA CYS A 442 -0.22 -17.03 4.23
C CYS A 442 1.06 -16.69 4.98
N GLU A 443 2.15 -16.46 4.26
CA GLU A 443 3.45 -16.09 4.79
C GLU A 443 3.78 -14.61 4.62
N LEU A 444 3.16 -13.95 3.64
CA LEU A 444 3.42 -12.57 3.30
C LEU A 444 2.12 -11.82 3.02
N ILE A 445 1.95 -10.68 3.66
CA ILE A 445 0.86 -9.75 3.38
C ILE A 445 1.40 -8.34 3.20
N VAL A 446 1.00 -7.70 2.11
CA VAL A 446 1.17 -6.26 1.91
C VAL A 446 -0.18 -5.58 1.79
N CYS A 447 -0.34 -4.47 2.50
CA CYS A 447 -1.57 -3.70 2.55
C CYS A 447 -1.43 -2.43 1.72
N ALA A 448 -2.36 -2.17 0.80
CA ALA A 448 -2.38 -0.96 0.00
C ALA A 448 -2.99 0.25 0.72
N ASN A 449 -3.62 0.01 1.86
CA ASN A 449 -4.23 1.04 2.67
C ASN A 449 -3.17 1.70 3.58
N GLY A 450 -2.65 2.77 3.13
CA GLY A 450 -1.66 3.55 3.83
C GLY A 450 -0.23 3.24 3.43
N GLY A 451 0.46 4.25 3.04
CA GLY A 451 1.85 4.17 2.66
C GLY A 451 2.81 3.99 3.83
N ALA A 452 4.07 3.70 3.51
CA ALA A 452 5.15 3.62 4.50
C ALA A 452 5.34 4.93 5.28
N LEU A 453 4.87 6.03 4.73
CA LEU A 453 4.96 7.36 5.35
C LEU A 453 3.85 7.63 6.37
N GLN A 454 2.79 6.84 6.38
CA GLN A 454 1.65 7.03 7.29
C GLN A 454 1.84 6.24 8.58
N LYS A 455 2.32 6.89 9.60
CA LYS A 455 2.73 6.25 10.86
C LYS A 455 1.57 5.58 11.60
N THR A 456 0.43 6.25 11.71
CA THR A 456 -0.75 5.67 12.38
C THR A 456 -1.28 4.43 11.68
N THR A 457 -1.27 4.42 10.35
CA THR A 457 -1.67 3.27 9.54
C THR A 457 -0.76 2.07 9.76
N GLN A 458 0.53 2.31 9.92
CA GLN A 458 1.48 1.23 10.20
C GLN A 458 1.17 0.52 11.50
N TYR A 459 0.72 1.24 12.54
CA TYR A 459 0.25 0.63 13.80
C TYR A 459 -0.98 -0.23 13.57
N ALA A 460 -1.95 0.23 12.80
CA ALA A 460 -3.14 -0.55 12.49
C ALA A 460 -2.82 -1.82 11.67
N ASN A 461 -1.99 -1.70 10.64
CA ASN A 461 -1.55 -2.86 9.86
C ASN A 461 -0.76 -3.86 10.73
N ALA A 462 0.12 -3.38 11.60
CA ALA A 462 0.86 -4.22 12.51
C ALA A 462 -0.06 -5.02 13.44
N GLU A 463 -1.07 -4.38 14.04
CA GLU A 463 -2.06 -5.03 14.91
C GLU A 463 -2.76 -6.19 14.19
N TYR A 464 -3.20 -5.96 12.95
CA TYR A 464 -3.93 -6.94 12.17
C TYR A 464 -3.06 -8.10 11.64
N LEU A 465 -1.78 -7.84 11.35
CA LEU A 465 -0.91 -8.81 10.71
C LEU A 465 -0.03 -9.59 11.69
N TRP A 466 0.16 -9.07 12.91
CA TRP A 466 0.99 -9.70 13.92
C TRP A 466 0.24 -10.79 14.68
N ASN A 467 -0.83 -10.42 15.37
CA ASN A 467 -1.64 -11.32 16.20
C ASN A 467 -3.15 -11.15 15.90
N PRO A 468 -3.63 -11.58 14.74
CA PRO A 468 -5.04 -11.40 14.35
C PRO A 468 -6.01 -12.21 15.22
N ASP A 469 -5.54 -13.24 15.92
CA ASP A 469 -6.39 -14.10 16.73
C ASP A 469 -6.63 -13.57 18.14
N GLY A 470 -5.81 -12.64 18.61
CA GLY A 470 -5.81 -12.16 20.00
C GLY A 470 -5.75 -10.64 20.16
N SER A 471 -6.27 -9.86 19.21
CA SER A 471 -6.27 -8.39 19.31
C SER A 471 -6.96 -7.90 20.59
N ALA A 472 -6.30 -6.97 21.30
CA ALA A 472 -6.87 -6.29 22.46
C ALA A 472 -7.86 -5.18 22.07
N PHE A 473 -7.95 -4.84 20.78
CA PHE A 473 -8.74 -3.73 20.27
C PHE A 473 -9.99 -4.18 19.52
N TYR A 474 -10.00 -5.39 18.99
CA TYR A 474 -11.05 -5.87 18.13
C TYR A 474 -11.38 -7.33 18.43
N ASP A 475 -12.66 -7.61 18.70
CA ASP A 475 -13.12 -8.98 18.92
C ASP A 475 -13.31 -9.70 17.58
N LEU A 476 -12.32 -10.48 17.19
CA LEU A 476 -12.34 -11.26 15.96
C LEU A 476 -13.22 -12.53 16.05
N LYS A 477 -13.84 -12.83 17.19
CA LYS A 477 -14.83 -13.93 17.29
C LYS A 477 -16.06 -13.67 16.45
N LEU A 478 -16.37 -12.38 16.19
CA LEU A 478 -17.40 -12.00 15.23
C LEU A 478 -17.15 -12.56 13.82
N LEU A 479 -15.95 -13.07 13.56
CA LEU A 479 -15.52 -13.59 12.27
C LEU A 479 -15.49 -15.11 12.19
N ASP A 480 -15.96 -15.79 13.22
CA ASP A 480 -16.09 -17.26 13.21
C ASP A 480 -17.24 -17.72 12.31
N ASN A 481 -18.21 -16.85 12.05
CA ASN A 481 -19.27 -17.03 11.05
C ASN A 481 -18.97 -16.19 9.78
N TYR A 482 -18.84 -16.84 8.66
CA TYR A 482 -18.39 -16.22 7.43
C TYR A 482 -19.42 -15.31 6.73
N GLU A 483 -20.71 -15.64 6.79
CA GLU A 483 -21.75 -14.77 6.27
C GLU A 483 -21.78 -13.47 7.06
N ASP A 484 -21.66 -13.56 8.38
CA ASP A 484 -21.53 -12.40 9.25
C ASP A 484 -20.26 -11.61 8.98
N MET A 485 -19.15 -12.30 8.67
CA MET A 485 -17.88 -11.66 8.34
C MET A 485 -17.97 -10.80 7.09
N THR A 486 -18.58 -11.31 6.02
CA THR A 486 -18.71 -10.54 4.78
C THR A 486 -19.63 -9.33 4.97
N ALA A 487 -20.76 -9.52 5.60
CA ALA A 487 -21.70 -8.44 5.92
C ALA A 487 -21.05 -7.40 6.84
N HIS A 488 -20.32 -7.86 7.85
CA HIS A 488 -19.61 -7.00 8.80
C HIS A 488 -18.50 -6.20 8.10
N TYR A 489 -17.69 -6.84 7.26
CA TYR A 489 -16.67 -6.15 6.46
C TYR A 489 -17.28 -5.11 5.52
N ASP A 490 -18.33 -5.46 4.82
CA ASP A 490 -19.01 -4.53 3.92
C ASP A 490 -19.64 -3.35 4.69
N ALA A 491 -20.19 -3.59 5.86
CA ALA A 491 -20.71 -2.55 6.75
C ALA A 491 -19.57 -1.65 7.29
N LEU A 492 -18.43 -2.22 7.68
CA LEU A 492 -17.24 -1.45 8.05
C LEU A 492 -16.76 -0.60 6.88
N ARG A 493 -16.67 -1.20 5.68
CA ARG A 493 -16.22 -0.49 4.47
C ARG A 493 -17.16 0.64 4.07
N ARG A 494 -18.49 0.45 4.25
CA ARG A 494 -19.47 1.51 4.04
C ARG A 494 -19.56 2.48 5.22
N GLY A 495 -18.90 2.13 6.35
CA GLY A 495 -18.88 2.91 7.57
C GLY A 495 -20.21 2.95 8.31
N GLU A 496 -21.03 1.97 8.11
CA GLU A 496 -22.26 1.73 8.85
C GLU A 496 -21.98 1.26 10.28
N ILE A 497 -20.82 0.63 10.48
CA ILE A 497 -20.35 0.14 11.77
C ILE A 497 -19.05 0.83 12.14
N ARG A 498 -18.92 1.28 13.38
CA ARG A 498 -17.71 1.83 13.98
C ARG A 498 -17.43 1.14 15.30
N PRO A 499 -16.65 0.03 15.31
CA PRO A 499 -16.33 -0.68 16.54
C PRO A 499 -15.62 0.21 17.54
N GLU A 500 -16.09 0.22 18.79
CA GLU A 500 -15.53 1.00 19.88
C GLU A 500 -14.05 0.70 20.13
N GLY A 501 -13.68 -0.58 20.04
CA GLY A 501 -12.28 -0.99 20.21
C GLY A 501 -11.33 -0.44 19.13
N ILE A 502 -11.84 0.00 17.98
CA ILE A 502 -11.04 0.62 16.93
C ILE A 502 -11.12 2.14 17.01
N TYR A 503 -12.33 2.70 17.05
CA TYR A 503 -12.56 4.14 16.90
C TYR A 503 -12.82 4.88 18.21
N GLY A 504 -13.15 4.18 19.29
CA GLY A 504 -13.45 4.78 20.59
C GLY A 504 -12.21 5.29 21.32
N ASP A 505 -12.46 5.92 22.47
CA ASP A 505 -11.39 6.41 23.36
C ASP A 505 -10.59 5.22 23.91
N GLY A 506 -9.25 5.32 23.81
CA GLY A 506 -8.37 4.19 24.12
C GLY A 506 -8.50 2.99 23.15
N GLY A 507 -9.18 3.18 22.02
CA GLY A 507 -9.21 2.25 20.89
C GLY A 507 -7.91 2.27 20.09
N LEU A 508 -7.87 1.48 19.02
CA LEU A 508 -6.68 1.34 18.17
C LEU A 508 -6.24 2.68 17.57
N LEU A 509 -7.17 3.46 17.04
CA LEU A 509 -6.92 4.78 16.46
C LEU A 509 -6.34 5.76 17.51
N ASP A 510 -7.02 5.89 18.64
CA ASP A 510 -6.61 6.78 19.71
C ASP A 510 -5.22 6.41 20.27
N THR A 511 -5.01 5.11 20.53
CA THR A 511 -3.73 4.61 21.01
C THR A 511 -2.61 4.81 19.99
N SER A 512 -2.88 4.54 18.70
CA SER A 512 -1.91 4.78 17.61
C SER A 512 -1.54 6.26 17.52
N CYS A 513 -2.52 7.16 17.57
CA CYS A 513 -2.26 8.60 17.53
C CYS A 513 -1.43 9.08 18.73
N LYS A 514 -1.68 8.57 19.93
CA LYS A 514 -0.85 8.87 21.11
C LYS A 514 0.58 8.40 20.95
N LEU A 515 0.78 7.20 20.43
CA LEU A 515 2.13 6.66 20.15
C LEU A 515 2.88 7.42 19.05
N VAL A 516 2.15 8.02 18.10
CA VAL A 516 2.75 8.78 16.99
C VAL A 516 2.96 10.24 17.32
N TYR A 517 1.98 10.89 17.96
CA TYR A 517 1.96 12.36 18.12
C TYR A 517 2.14 12.82 19.57
N GLY A 518 2.30 11.87 20.51
CA GLY A 518 2.43 12.13 21.94
C GLY A 518 1.10 12.10 22.70
N GLU A 519 1.15 11.82 23.98
CA GLU A 519 -0.03 11.64 24.85
C GLU A 519 -0.94 12.88 24.90
N LYS A 520 -0.35 14.08 24.87
CA LYS A 520 -1.09 15.35 24.98
C LYS A 520 -1.99 15.60 23.77
N TYR A 521 -1.49 15.34 22.57
CA TYR A 521 -2.16 15.73 21.33
C TYR A 521 -2.80 14.57 20.58
N GLY A 522 -2.38 13.32 20.86
CA GLY A 522 -2.79 12.14 20.10
C GLY A 522 -4.30 11.97 20.02
N SER A 523 -5.03 12.09 21.12
CA SER A 523 -6.49 11.95 21.12
C SER A 523 -7.18 13.05 20.29
N ARG A 524 -6.68 14.30 20.37
CA ARG A 524 -7.22 15.41 19.58
C ARG A 524 -7.01 15.21 18.08
N ILE A 525 -5.86 14.65 17.70
CA ILE A 525 -5.56 14.28 16.30
C ILE A 525 -6.43 13.08 15.86
N ALA A 526 -6.66 12.11 16.75
CA ALA A 526 -7.57 11.01 16.46
C ALA A 526 -9.00 11.49 16.16
N ASP A 527 -9.47 12.58 16.77
CA ASP A 527 -10.76 13.18 16.48
C ASP A 527 -10.87 13.62 15.02
N VAL A 528 -9.78 14.12 14.42
CA VAL A 528 -9.76 14.46 13.00
C VAL A 528 -9.99 13.21 12.14
N PHE A 529 -9.31 12.12 12.45
CA PHE A 529 -9.45 10.87 11.69
C PHE A 529 -10.82 10.17 11.91
N ARG A 530 -11.54 10.57 12.96
CA ARG A 530 -12.94 10.15 13.21
C ARG A 530 -13.96 10.96 12.43
N LEU A 531 -13.59 12.13 11.89
CA LEU A 531 -14.52 12.99 11.14
C LEU A 531 -15.04 12.27 9.91
N ARG A 532 -16.34 12.30 9.74
CA ARG A 532 -17.02 11.60 8.65
C ARG A 532 -18.36 12.26 8.32
N GLY A 533 -18.77 12.13 7.05
CA GLY A 533 -20.12 12.50 6.66
C GLY A 533 -21.18 11.51 7.19
N ASP A 534 -22.33 12.03 7.59
CA ASP A 534 -23.43 11.25 8.16
C ASP A 534 -24.11 10.29 7.16
N LYS A 535 -23.80 10.38 5.88
CA LYS A 535 -24.39 9.55 4.83
C LYS A 535 -23.38 8.55 4.27
N ALA A 536 -23.78 7.30 4.20
CA ALA A 536 -23.02 6.21 3.56
C ALA A 536 -22.67 6.49 2.08
N GLU A 537 -23.30 7.46 1.45
CA GLU A 537 -23.07 7.90 0.08
C GLU A 537 -21.85 8.80 -0.10
N CYS A 538 -21.21 9.25 1.00
CA CYS A 538 -19.97 10.01 0.98
C CYS A 538 -18.76 9.24 1.56
N PRO A 539 -18.58 7.94 1.25
CA PRO A 539 -17.52 7.15 1.87
C PRO A 539 -16.11 7.51 1.34
N VAL A 540 -16.02 8.29 0.27
CA VAL A 540 -14.78 8.50 -0.49
C VAL A 540 -13.97 9.68 0.05
N PHE A 541 -14.59 10.61 0.76
CA PHE A 541 -13.91 11.84 1.17
C PHE A 541 -13.80 11.92 2.69
N THR A 542 -12.68 11.48 3.21
CA THR A 542 -12.26 11.88 4.55
C THR A 542 -11.49 13.19 4.50
N PRO A 543 -11.43 13.96 5.58
CA PRO A 543 -10.79 15.28 5.60
C PRO A 543 -9.34 15.28 5.14
N CYS A 544 -8.65 14.17 5.32
CA CYS A 544 -7.23 14.01 5.03
C CYS A 544 -6.97 13.16 3.78
N SER A 545 -7.97 12.94 2.93
CA SER A 545 -7.82 12.14 1.72
C SER A 545 -7.19 12.97 0.60
N VAL A 546 -6.09 12.49 0.05
CA VAL A 546 -5.50 13.00 -1.20
C VAL A 546 -6.17 12.45 -2.44
N GLU A 547 -7.06 11.49 -2.30
CA GLU A 547 -7.76 10.83 -3.39
C GLU A 547 -8.53 11.80 -4.29
N ILE A 548 -9.07 12.86 -3.69
CA ILE A 548 -9.74 13.95 -4.45
C ILE A 548 -8.83 14.48 -5.55
N TYR A 549 -7.53 14.60 -5.30
CA TYR A 549 -6.59 15.17 -6.26
C TYR A 549 -6.09 14.18 -7.29
N THR A 550 -5.85 12.95 -6.88
CA THR A 550 -5.23 11.93 -7.74
C THR A 550 -6.22 11.27 -8.68
N HIS A 551 -7.44 11.10 -8.22
CA HIS A 551 -8.45 10.31 -8.90
C HIS A 551 -9.67 11.10 -9.37
N MET A 552 -9.61 12.44 -9.35
CA MET A 552 -10.73 13.25 -9.84
C MET A 552 -11.13 12.88 -11.27
N ASN A 553 -10.16 12.57 -12.12
CA ASN A 553 -10.42 12.08 -13.48
C ASN A 553 -10.94 10.63 -13.47
N THR A 554 -10.33 9.75 -12.68
CA THR A 554 -10.67 8.31 -12.63
C THR A 554 -12.07 8.07 -12.09
N TYR A 555 -12.49 8.87 -11.09
CA TYR A 555 -13.85 8.77 -10.52
C TYR A 555 -14.87 9.68 -11.22
N ASN A 556 -14.50 10.27 -12.35
CA ASN A 556 -15.37 11.23 -13.08
C ASN A 556 -15.91 12.34 -12.16
N LEU A 557 -15.04 12.92 -11.33
CA LEU A 557 -15.35 14.03 -10.46
C LEU A 557 -15.04 15.39 -11.15
N LEU A 558 -14.15 15.39 -12.16
CA LEU A 558 -13.91 16.54 -13.03
C LEU A 558 -15.04 16.63 -14.06
N ILE A 559 -16.00 17.45 -13.74
CA ILE A 559 -17.19 17.64 -14.56
C ILE A 559 -17.12 19.00 -15.21
N SER A 560 -17.02 18.97 -16.52
CA SER A 560 -17.15 20.17 -17.35
C SER A 560 -18.60 20.63 -17.42
N TRP A 561 -18.82 21.92 -17.61
CA TRP A 561 -20.13 22.46 -17.96
C TRP A 561 -20.71 21.81 -19.24
N ASP A 562 -19.83 21.37 -20.14
CA ASP A 562 -20.22 20.68 -21.37
C ASP A 562 -20.73 19.25 -21.15
N ASP A 563 -20.50 18.67 -19.97
CA ASP A 563 -20.98 17.33 -19.65
C ASP A 563 -22.44 17.34 -19.25
N ALA A 564 -23.30 16.63 -20.00
CA ALA A 564 -24.69 16.45 -19.66
C ALA A 564 -24.85 15.39 -18.56
N LEU A 565 -24.96 15.81 -17.31
CA LEU A 565 -25.10 14.92 -16.17
C LEU A 565 -26.56 14.61 -15.83
N ALA A 566 -26.82 13.39 -15.38
CA ALA A 566 -28.08 13.05 -14.75
C ALA A 566 -28.27 13.86 -13.45
N LEU A 567 -29.50 14.28 -13.16
CA LEU A 567 -29.84 15.10 -11.98
C LEU A 567 -29.41 14.46 -10.65
N GLU A 568 -29.53 13.14 -10.54
CA GLU A 568 -29.09 12.39 -9.38
C GLU A 568 -27.57 12.54 -9.14
N LYS A 569 -26.78 12.43 -10.20
CA LYS A 569 -25.31 12.60 -10.13
C LYS A 569 -24.94 14.06 -9.79
N GLN A 570 -25.64 15.05 -10.35
CA GLN A 570 -25.41 16.47 -10.02
C GLN A 570 -25.62 16.72 -8.52
N ARG A 571 -26.73 16.24 -7.95
CA ARG A 571 -27.05 16.38 -6.52
C ARG A 571 -26.04 15.65 -5.65
N SER A 572 -25.72 14.42 -6.00
CA SER A 572 -24.74 13.61 -5.26
C SER A 572 -23.36 14.31 -5.20
N LEU A 573 -22.89 14.89 -6.30
CA LEU A 573 -21.63 15.62 -6.33
C LEU A 573 -21.66 16.90 -5.49
N TYR A 574 -22.74 17.67 -5.59
CA TYR A 574 -22.92 18.86 -4.76
C TYR A 574 -22.88 18.51 -3.25
N GLU A 575 -23.64 17.49 -2.86
CA GLU A 575 -23.65 17.03 -1.47
C GLU A 575 -22.27 16.56 -1.01
N ARG A 576 -21.57 15.77 -1.83
CA ARG A 576 -20.22 15.29 -1.53
C ARG A 576 -19.23 16.43 -1.32
N PHE A 577 -19.14 17.36 -2.25
CA PHE A 577 -18.23 18.50 -2.11
C PHE A 577 -18.59 19.38 -0.92
N SER A 578 -19.87 19.61 -0.68
CA SER A 578 -20.32 20.43 0.45
C SER A 578 -19.98 19.79 1.81
N VAL A 579 -20.19 18.48 1.96
CA VAL A 579 -19.84 17.74 3.18
C VAL A 579 -18.32 17.70 3.36
N CYS A 580 -17.58 17.42 2.29
CA CYS A 580 -16.12 17.36 2.35
C CYS A 580 -15.52 18.73 2.72
N ALA A 581 -16.01 19.82 2.13
CA ALA A 581 -15.56 21.17 2.48
C ALA A 581 -15.73 21.45 3.98
N LYS A 582 -16.91 21.11 4.53
CA LYS A 582 -17.20 21.28 5.95
C LYS A 582 -16.27 20.46 6.85
N LEU A 583 -16.15 19.16 6.59
CA LEU A 583 -15.32 18.27 7.40
C LEU A 583 -13.86 18.64 7.35
N THR A 584 -13.37 19.02 6.16
CA THR A 584 -11.98 19.40 5.95
C THR A 584 -11.65 20.72 6.64
N SER A 585 -12.60 21.68 6.67
CA SER A 585 -12.44 22.92 7.45
C SER A 585 -12.32 22.64 8.94
N VAL A 586 -13.15 21.75 9.49
CA VAL A 586 -13.07 21.35 10.91
C VAL A 586 -11.74 20.66 11.19
N ALA A 587 -11.26 19.79 10.31
CA ALA A 587 -9.97 19.13 10.45
C ALA A 587 -8.82 20.15 10.45
N ASN A 588 -8.87 21.13 9.54
CA ASN A 588 -7.89 22.20 9.43
C ASN A 588 -7.83 23.04 10.72
N GLU A 589 -9.00 23.41 11.27
CA GLU A 589 -9.08 24.13 12.54
C GLU A 589 -8.41 23.34 13.68
N ILE A 590 -8.71 22.03 13.82
CA ILE A 590 -8.12 21.18 14.85
C ILE A 590 -6.61 21.09 14.70
N PHE A 591 -6.08 20.87 13.50
CA PHE A 591 -4.63 20.86 13.28
C PHE A 591 -3.98 22.20 13.58
N GLY A 592 -4.63 23.31 13.21
CA GLY A 592 -4.18 24.67 13.54
C GLY A 592 -4.13 24.91 15.06
N GLU A 593 -5.13 24.48 15.79
CA GLU A 593 -5.15 24.53 17.27
C GLU A 593 -4.00 23.73 17.88
N VAL A 594 -3.80 22.48 17.43
CA VAL A 594 -2.71 21.60 17.90
C VAL A 594 -1.35 22.23 17.65
N LEU A 595 -1.12 22.77 16.44
CA LEU A 595 0.15 23.42 16.09
C LEU A 595 0.39 24.71 16.90
N SER A 596 -0.68 25.45 17.20
CA SER A 596 -0.60 26.70 17.98
C SER A 596 -0.39 26.46 19.46
N ASP A 597 -0.93 25.37 20.03
CA ASP A 597 -0.77 24.97 21.44
C ASP A 597 0.55 24.21 21.70
N ASP A 598 1.27 23.86 20.64
CA ASP A 598 2.49 23.05 20.79
C ASP A 598 3.62 23.85 21.43
N ASN A 599 4.06 23.38 22.59
CA ASN A 599 5.19 23.88 23.35
C ASN A 599 6.45 22.97 23.24
N GLY A 600 6.52 22.13 22.22
CA GLY A 600 7.59 21.17 21.98
C GLY A 600 7.27 19.74 22.45
N GLU A 601 6.01 19.46 22.82
CA GLU A 601 5.53 18.12 23.20
C GLU A 601 4.89 17.35 22.05
N LEU A 602 4.64 18.00 20.91
CA LEU A 602 4.08 17.38 19.73
C LEU A 602 5.15 16.56 19.00
N GLU A 603 5.03 15.25 19.04
CA GLU A 603 5.88 14.36 18.24
C GLU A 603 5.43 14.37 16.76
N ASN A 604 6.36 14.19 15.84
CA ASN A 604 6.10 14.20 14.38
C ASN A 604 5.37 15.46 13.87
N ARG A 605 5.71 16.61 14.42
CA ARG A 605 5.14 17.92 14.08
C ARG A 605 5.08 18.17 12.57
N GLU A 606 6.13 17.81 11.81
CA GLU A 606 6.21 17.99 10.36
C GLU A 606 5.03 17.31 9.62
N GLU A 607 4.56 16.16 10.12
CA GLU A 607 3.41 15.43 9.55
C GLU A 607 2.11 16.19 9.80
N ILE A 608 1.95 16.78 10.98
CA ILE A 608 0.76 17.59 11.30
C ILE A 608 0.75 18.92 10.52
N GLU A 609 1.91 19.56 10.35
CA GLU A 609 2.04 20.72 9.47
C GLU A 609 1.63 20.40 8.04
N PHE A 610 2.06 19.23 7.54
CA PHE A 610 1.63 18.75 6.22
C PHE A 610 0.12 18.53 6.15
N LEU A 611 -0.46 17.83 7.13
CA LEU A 611 -1.89 17.55 7.17
C LEU A 611 -2.74 18.84 7.31
N HIS A 612 -2.26 19.80 8.08
CA HIS A 612 -2.89 21.09 8.19
C HIS A 612 -2.97 21.81 6.84
N ARG A 613 -1.86 21.84 6.09
CA ARG A 613 -1.83 22.40 4.73
C ARG A 613 -2.71 21.61 3.75
N LEU A 614 -2.65 20.29 3.79
CA LEU A 614 -3.46 19.42 2.95
C LEU A 614 -4.96 19.68 3.17
N THR A 615 -5.38 19.80 4.42
CA THR A 615 -6.79 20.07 4.75
C THR A 615 -7.20 21.47 4.32
N GLU A 616 -6.34 22.48 4.42
CA GLU A 616 -6.63 23.82 3.89
C GLU A 616 -6.88 23.79 2.38
N ILE A 617 -5.98 23.15 1.63
CA ILE A 617 -6.09 22.99 0.18
C ILE A 617 -7.38 22.25 -0.20
N THR A 618 -7.65 21.15 0.49
CA THR A 618 -8.85 20.33 0.23
C THR A 618 -10.13 21.09 0.54
N ALA A 619 -10.15 21.87 1.61
CA ALA A 619 -11.31 22.68 1.96
C ALA A 619 -11.60 23.74 0.87
N ARG A 620 -10.58 24.44 0.38
CA ARG A 620 -10.70 25.41 -0.72
C ARG A 620 -11.23 24.74 -2.00
N LEU A 621 -10.63 23.60 -2.37
CA LEU A 621 -11.04 22.86 -3.55
C LEU A 621 -12.51 22.42 -3.46
N CYS A 622 -12.87 21.75 -2.37
CA CYS A 622 -14.23 21.25 -2.19
C CYS A 622 -15.26 22.39 -2.10
N SER A 623 -14.91 23.53 -1.52
CA SER A 623 -15.76 24.71 -1.48
C SER A 623 -16.01 25.28 -2.88
N ILE A 624 -14.93 25.42 -3.68
CA ILE A 624 -15.02 25.89 -5.05
C ILE A 624 -15.92 24.95 -5.89
N TYR A 625 -15.72 23.64 -5.77
CA TYR A 625 -16.53 22.68 -6.52
C TYR A 625 -17.97 22.56 -6.00
N ALA A 626 -18.22 22.78 -4.72
CA ALA A 626 -19.57 22.86 -4.18
C ALA A 626 -20.34 24.06 -4.78
N ASP A 627 -19.71 25.24 -4.80
CA ASP A 627 -20.29 26.44 -5.43
C ASP A 627 -20.50 26.25 -6.92
N TYR A 628 -19.52 25.66 -7.60
CA TYR A 628 -19.61 25.30 -9.01
C TYR A 628 -20.79 24.35 -9.28
N MET A 629 -20.92 23.26 -8.55
CA MET A 629 -22.01 22.29 -8.72
C MET A 629 -23.37 22.87 -8.39
N LYS A 630 -23.45 23.72 -7.39
CA LYS A 630 -24.70 24.43 -7.04
C LYS A 630 -25.17 25.31 -8.23
N LEU A 631 -24.23 26.02 -8.85
CA LEU A 631 -24.54 26.86 -10.01
C LEU A 631 -24.84 26.00 -11.25
N TYR A 632 -24.08 24.91 -11.46
CA TYR A 632 -24.33 23.93 -12.51
C TYR A 632 -25.79 23.43 -12.48
N ILE A 633 -26.27 23.00 -11.31
CA ILE A 633 -27.63 22.48 -11.13
C ILE A 633 -28.67 23.55 -11.54
N GLN A 634 -28.47 24.79 -11.13
CA GLN A 634 -29.39 25.87 -11.41
C GLN A 634 -29.43 26.22 -12.90
N LEU A 635 -28.29 26.32 -13.56
CA LEU A 635 -28.20 26.61 -14.99
C LEU A 635 -28.68 25.42 -15.84
N ASP A 636 -28.36 24.19 -15.45
CA ASP A 636 -28.85 22.99 -16.15
C ASP A 636 -30.37 22.89 -16.09
N SER A 637 -31.00 23.22 -14.95
CA SER A 637 -32.46 23.33 -14.83
C SER A 637 -33.06 24.43 -15.73
N HIS A 638 -32.36 25.55 -15.88
CA HIS A 638 -32.78 26.58 -16.85
C HIS A 638 -32.82 26.02 -18.27
N PHE A 639 -31.74 25.46 -18.74
CA PHE A 639 -31.63 24.99 -20.15
C PHE A 639 -32.44 23.74 -20.46
N ARG A 640 -32.80 22.94 -19.44
CA ARG A 640 -33.64 21.76 -19.62
C ARG A 640 -35.14 22.03 -19.45
N GLU A 641 -35.48 22.86 -18.47
CA GLU A 641 -36.85 22.98 -17.98
C GLU A 641 -37.41 24.39 -18.09
N GLY A 642 -36.56 25.36 -18.50
CA GLY A 642 -36.98 26.77 -18.65
C GLY A 642 -37.11 27.52 -17.32
N SER A 643 -36.45 27.04 -16.24
CA SER A 643 -36.41 27.80 -14.98
C SER A 643 -35.70 29.14 -15.13
N GLU A 644 -35.89 30.09 -14.21
CA GLU A 644 -35.18 31.34 -14.26
C GLU A 644 -33.68 31.20 -13.99
N ILE A 645 -32.85 31.89 -14.76
CA ILE A 645 -31.41 32.05 -14.47
C ILE A 645 -31.29 32.93 -13.21
N PRO A 646 -30.54 32.51 -12.19
CA PRO A 646 -30.30 33.35 -11.03
C PRO A 646 -29.69 34.70 -11.46
N ALA A 647 -30.21 35.79 -10.94
CA ALA A 647 -29.78 37.12 -11.32
C ALA A 647 -28.28 37.39 -11.04
N ASP A 648 -27.72 36.66 -10.07
CA ASP A 648 -26.31 36.70 -9.65
C ASP A 648 -25.43 35.64 -10.33
N ALA A 649 -25.95 34.83 -11.25
CA ALA A 649 -25.26 33.67 -11.81
C ALA A 649 -23.89 34.03 -12.42
N THR A 650 -23.82 35.14 -13.21
CA THR A 650 -22.56 35.61 -13.79
C THR A 650 -21.57 36.03 -12.71
N ALA A 651 -21.99 36.78 -11.71
CA ALA A 651 -21.13 37.21 -10.60
C ALA A 651 -20.61 36.01 -9.79
N ARG A 652 -21.42 34.96 -9.65
CA ARG A 652 -20.99 33.72 -8.98
C ARG A 652 -19.95 32.93 -9.80
N CYS A 653 -20.09 32.87 -11.12
CA CYS A 653 -19.05 32.32 -11.98
C CYS A 653 -17.74 33.12 -11.87
N GLU A 654 -17.82 34.44 -11.89
CA GLU A 654 -16.65 35.32 -11.71
C GLU A 654 -15.98 35.09 -10.34
N LYS A 655 -16.79 34.91 -9.28
CA LYS A 655 -16.27 34.59 -7.94
C LYS A 655 -15.60 33.22 -7.87
N ILE A 656 -16.10 32.21 -8.57
CA ILE A 656 -15.43 30.91 -8.69
C ILE A 656 -14.04 31.08 -9.33
N ILE A 657 -13.95 31.84 -10.43
CA ILE A 657 -12.69 32.13 -11.12
C ILE A 657 -11.73 32.90 -10.20
N GLU A 658 -12.23 33.90 -9.48
CA GLU A 658 -11.45 34.66 -8.49
C GLU A 658 -10.89 33.75 -7.40
N ASN A 659 -11.74 32.91 -6.78
CA ASN A 659 -11.34 31.97 -5.74
C ASN A 659 -10.28 30.98 -6.24
N VAL A 660 -10.38 30.53 -7.49
CA VAL A 660 -9.34 29.69 -8.13
C VAL A 660 -8.02 30.46 -8.22
N ASN A 661 -8.05 31.69 -8.74
CA ASN A 661 -6.85 32.51 -8.90
C ASN A 661 -6.18 32.85 -7.56
N GLU A 662 -6.98 33.21 -6.54
CA GLU A 662 -6.48 33.42 -5.18
C GLU A 662 -5.82 32.17 -4.61
N THR A 663 -6.40 30.99 -4.84
CA THR A 663 -5.85 29.71 -4.38
C THR A 663 -4.55 29.37 -5.11
N LEU A 664 -4.49 29.55 -6.42
CA LEU A 664 -3.26 29.35 -7.20
C LEU A 664 -2.15 30.32 -6.78
N GLN A 665 -2.51 31.57 -6.49
CA GLN A 665 -1.55 32.57 -6.00
C GLN A 665 -1.06 32.23 -4.58
N PHE A 666 -1.94 31.71 -3.72
CA PHE A 666 -1.56 31.20 -2.40
C PHE A 666 -0.51 30.10 -2.54
N PHE A 667 -0.69 29.14 -3.44
CA PHE A 667 0.30 28.09 -3.71
C PHE A 667 1.63 28.64 -4.22
N ALA A 668 1.60 29.60 -5.13
CA ALA A 668 2.82 30.21 -5.68
C ALA A 668 3.63 30.97 -4.61
N ASN A 669 2.95 31.60 -3.66
CA ASN A 669 3.60 32.42 -2.63
C ASN A 669 4.13 31.59 -1.44
N ASP A 670 3.57 30.45 -1.17
CA ASP A 670 3.95 29.60 -0.01
C ASP A 670 5.25 28.81 -0.25
N GLY A 671 5.93 29.02 -1.39
CA GLY A 671 7.13 28.24 -1.75
C GLY A 671 6.86 26.73 -1.80
N TYR A 672 5.61 26.39 -1.95
CA TYR A 672 5.15 25.00 -1.99
C TYR A 672 5.74 24.40 -3.24
N ALA A 673 6.78 23.60 -3.06
CA ALA A 673 7.30 22.78 -4.14
C ALA A 673 6.10 22.06 -4.78
N PRO A 674 6.04 21.84 -6.09
CA PRO A 674 4.99 21.05 -6.75
C PRO A 674 4.94 19.61 -6.21
N PHE A 675 5.42 19.41 -5.03
CA PHE A 675 5.86 18.20 -4.40
C PHE A 675 5.25 18.07 -3.02
N ASP A 676 4.38 17.10 -2.91
CA ASP A 676 4.05 16.54 -1.63
C ASP A 676 5.24 15.74 -1.10
N PRO A 677 5.87 16.17 0.02
CA PRO A 677 6.95 15.40 0.61
C PRO A 677 6.53 13.99 1.06
N PHE A 678 5.24 13.71 1.16
CA PHE A 678 4.70 12.44 1.62
C PHE A 678 4.07 11.61 0.49
N GLY A 679 3.98 12.10 -0.74
CA GLY A 679 3.29 11.33 -1.71
C GLY A 679 3.46 11.59 -3.19
N GLY A 680 4.10 12.63 -3.62
CA GLY A 680 4.24 12.91 -5.07
C GLY A 680 2.91 13.08 -5.84
N ILE A 681 1.82 13.07 -5.14
CA ILE A 681 0.45 12.96 -5.67
C ILE A 681 -0.13 14.33 -6.04
N LEU A 682 0.43 15.40 -5.51
CA LEU A 682 -0.07 16.73 -5.73
C LEU A 682 0.44 17.40 -7.04
N VAL A 683 1.04 16.65 -7.91
CA VAL A 683 1.67 17.12 -9.15
C VAL A 683 0.71 17.78 -10.14
N ARG A 684 -0.60 17.59 -9.97
CA ARG A 684 -1.61 18.15 -10.87
C ARG A 684 -2.64 19.04 -10.19
N ARG A 685 -2.32 19.63 -9.09
CA ARG A 685 -3.22 20.53 -8.33
C ARG A 685 -3.77 21.67 -9.11
N GLU A 686 -2.89 22.35 -9.81
CA GLU A 686 -3.21 23.52 -10.60
C GLU A 686 -4.25 23.16 -11.65
N GLU A 687 -4.09 22.03 -12.34
CA GLU A 687 -5.03 21.58 -13.37
C GLU A 687 -6.46 21.38 -12.84
N VAL A 688 -6.60 20.89 -11.60
CA VAL A 688 -7.92 20.67 -11.00
C VAL A 688 -8.61 21.99 -10.72
N PHE A 689 -7.88 22.98 -10.21
CA PHE A 689 -8.41 24.32 -9.97
C PHE A 689 -8.67 25.06 -11.29
N GLU A 690 -7.74 25.03 -12.23
CA GLU A 690 -7.89 25.64 -13.55
C GLU A 690 -9.11 25.08 -14.30
N PHE A 691 -9.41 23.79 -14.12
CA PHE A 691 -10.58 23.17 -14.71
C PHE A 691 -11.90 23.78 -14.20
N ALA A 692 -12.00 24.08 -12.91
CA ALA A 692 -13.17 24.74 -12.34
C ALA A 692 -13.33 26.17 -12.90
N ALA A 693 -12.23 26.91 -13.03
CA ALA A 693 -12.25 28.25 -13.63
C ALA A 693 -12.63 28.21 -15.11
N TYR A 694 -12.08 27.28 -15.87
CA TYR A 694 -12.47 27.07 -17.28
C TYR A 694 -13.97 26.78 -17.41
N SER A 695 -14.49 25.85 -16.62
CA SER A 695 -15.91 25.49 -16.65
C SER A 695 -16.82 26.63 -16.23
N ALA A 696 -16.41 27.45 -15.25
CA ALA A 696 -17.14 28.66 -14.88
C ALA A 696 -17.15 29.68 -16.03
N GLY A 697 -16.05 29.81 -16.79
CA GLY A 697 -15.99 30.63 -18.02
C GLY A 697 -16.97 30.15 -19.10
N GLN A 698 -17.13 28.84 -19.28
CA GLN A 698 -18.12 28.26 -20.20
C GLN A 698 -19.56 28.56 -19.75
N MET A 699 -19.83 28.52 -18.43
CA MET A 699 -21.13 28.91 -17.89
C MET A 699 -21.46 30.40 -18.21
N ILE A 700 -20.50 31.31 -18.03
CA ILE A 700 -20.68 32.74 -18.37
C ILE A 700 -21.05 32.91 -19.85
N LYS A 701 -20.38 32.18 -20.73
CA LYS A 701 -20.70 32.20 -22.16
C LYS A 701 -22.13 31.73 -22.42
N SER A 702 -22.51 30.60 -21.85
CA SER A 702 -23.87 30.05 -21.98
C SER A 702 -24.94 30.99 -21.43
N ILE A 703 -24.70 31.69 -20.32
CA ILE A 703 -25.61 32.68 -19.75
C ILE A 703 -25.80 33.89 -20.73
N ARG A 704 -24.70 34.40 -21.29
CA ARG A 704 -24.71 35.55 -22.20
C ARG A 704 -25.43 35.25 -23.52
N GLU A 705 -25.23 34.06 -24.05
CA GLU A 705 -25.78 33.63 -25.32
C GLU A 705 -27.15 32.98 -25.17
N ASN A 706 -27.58 32.75 -23.93
CA ASN A 706 -28.80 32.00 -23.58
C ASN A 706 -28.88 30.63 -24.28
N GLU A 707 -27.74 30.02 -24.46
CA GLU A 707 -27.60 28.73 -25.14
C GLU A 707 -26.59 27.86 -24.40
N ARG A 708 -26.93 26.58 -24.20
CA ARG A 708 -25.98 25.59 -23.69
C ARG A 708 -25.05 25.15 -24.82
N HIS A 709 -23.77 25.56 -24.77
CA HIS A 709 -22.81 25.21 -25.80
C HIS A 709 -22.49 23.71 -25.78
N PRO A 710 -22.48 23.05 -26.99
CA PRO A 710 -22.05 21.68 -27.11
C PRO A 710 -20.54 21.54 -26.85
N LYS A 711 -20.13 20.33 -26.47
CA LYS A 711 -18.75 19.94 -26.18
C LYS A 711 -17.76 20.51 -27.22
N GLU A 712 -17.02 21.51 -26.86
CA GLU A 712 -15.74 21.78 -27.53
C GLU A 712 -14.70 20.84 -26.91
N ARG A 713 -14.17 19.89 -27.68
CA ARG A 713 -13.06 19.08 -27.23
C ARG A 713 -11.92 20.01 -26.82
N ARG A 714 -11.53 19.95 -25.55
CA ARG A 714 -10.36 20.64 -25.04
C ARG A 714 -9.16 20.28 -25.93
N PRO A 715 -8.50 21.26 -26.59
CA PRO A 715 -7.32 20.93 -27.39
C PRO A 715 -6.23 20.38 -26.49
N GLY A 716 -5.80 19.15 -26.75
CA GLY A 716 -4.47 18.68 -26.46
C GLY A 716 -4.13 18.29 -25.05
N LYS A 717 -4.96 17.49 -24.37
CA LYS A 717 -4.44 16.54 -23.40
C LYS A 717 -5.22 15.24 -23.55
N GLU A 718 -4.77 14.39 -24.46
CA GLU A 718 -5.03 12.95 -24.31
C GLU A 718 -4.42 12.55 -22.98
N SER A 719 -5.25 12.09 -22.09
CA SER A 719 -4.82 11.58 -20.78
C SER A 719 -3.92 10.38 -20.97
N ASN A 720 -2.64 10.61 -21.08
CA ASN A 720 -1.65 9.56 -20.86
C ASN A 720 -1.59 9.26 -19.37
N TRP A 721 -2.64 8.62 -18.88
CA TRP A 721 -2.67 8.00 -17.57
C TRP A 721 -2.36 6.53 -17.77
N TRP A 722 -1.12 6.21 -17.71
CA TRP A 722 -0.45 5.00 -17.19
C TRP A 722 1.04 5.23 -17.28
#